data_158a627d5bc8ff332282f1939e41e5ee
#
_entry.id   158a627d5bc8ff332282f1939e41e5ee
#
_cell.length_a   1.000
_cell.length_b   1.000
_cell.length_c   1.000
_cell.angle_alpha   90.00
_cell.angle_beta   90.00
_cell.angle_gamma   90.00
#
_symmetry.space_group_name_H-M   'P 1'
#
loop_
_entity.id
_entity.type
_entity.pdbx_description
1 polymer ?
#
loop_
_entity_poly.entity_id
_entity_poly.type
_entity_poly.pdbx_seq_one_letter_code
_entity_poly.pdbx_strand_id
1 'polypeptide(L)'
;MLNKDLELTLNAAFREARTRRHEFMTVEHLLLALLDNPSAGEALNACGVDMGALKVELSDFIDETTPVIPDLEEDRETQPTLGFQRVLQRAVFHVQSSGKNEVTGVNVLVAIFSEQESQAVYLLKKSDVNRLDIVNFISHGISKTDDDIGGEDHDDIHEEVQEVQGEEPTKLENFTTNLNQQAIDGNIDPLVGRDNEVERTVQVLCRRKKNNPLLVGEAGVGKTAIAEGLAYRIVNKEVPEVIADAVVYSLDMGALLAGTKYRGDFEKRFKSLLKELQAKPGSILFIDEIHTIIGAGAASGGVMDASNLIKPLLSSGKLRCMGSTTYNEFKNIFEKDRALVRRFQKIDVLEPSVADTTKILNGLKERYEEHHGIRYTQKALKAAAELSAKYINERHLPDKAIDVIDEAGANQRLQPVSKRKKTIGVADIELIVSKMARIPQQSVSSSDKETLKNLDRNLKMLVFGQDQSIDALTSAIRLSRSGLANEDKPVGSFLFAGPTGVGKTEVTKQLAKCMGVEFIRFDMSEYVERHAVSRLIGAPPGYVGFEQGGLLTEAVIKNPHAVVLLDEIEKAHSDIYNILLQVMDHGTLTDNNGRKADFRKVVLVMTTNAGVQETVRKSIGFTEQDHSHDAMSEINKVFSPEFRNRLDNIIWFNHLEKEIILQVVDKFIVELQAQLDKKSVNLELTSKAREWLADKGYDKAMGARPMARVIQDELKKPLANAILFGELADGGSVKVSVKDKKIHFDFETSLETA
;
A
#
# COMPACT_ATOMS: atom_id res chain seq x y z
N MET A 1 1.96 -16.95 13.55
CA MET A 1 2.40 -18.36 13.56
C MET A 1 1.32 -19.20 14.23
N LEU A 2 1.24 -20.50 13.95
CA LEU A 2 0.32 -21.38 14.69
C LEU A 2 0.83 -21.53 16.12
N ASN A 3 -0.08 -21.55 17.11
CA ASN A 3 0.27 -21.87 18.49
C ASN A 3 0.70 -23.34 18.59
N LYS A 4 1.60 -23.64 19.50
CA LYS A 4 2.14 -25.00 19.70
C LYS A 4 1.07 -26.05 19.96
N ASP A 5 0.03 -25.69 20.72
CA ASP A 5 -1.10 -26.61 21.01
C ASP A 5 -1.92 -26.90 19.75
N LEU A 6 -2.10 -25.91 18.88
CA LEU A 6 -2.78 -26.11 17.59
C LEU A 6 -1.95 -26.97 16.63
N GLU A 7 -0.62 -26.79 16.60
CA GLU A 7 0.27 -27.65 15.80
C GLU A 7 0.18 -29.12 16.26
N LEU A 8 0.15 -29.36 17.55
CA LEU A 8 -0.03 -30.71 18.12
C LEU A 8 -1.39 -31.30 17.74
N THR A 9 -2.45 -30.48 17.80
CA THR A 9 -3.82 -30.87 17.42
C THR A 9 -3.90 -31.25 15.94
N LEU A 10 -3.33 -30.43 15.05
CA LEU A 10 -3.29 -30.73 13.61
C LEU A 10 -2.51 -32.00 13.31
N ASN A 11 -1.36 -32.18 13.95
CA ASN A 11 -0.56 -33.41 13.81
C ASN A 11 -1.30 -34.65 14.36
N ALA A 12 -2.12 -34.51 15.41
CA ALA A 12 -2.96 -35.57 15.91
C ALA A 12 -4.06 -35.93 14.91
N ALA A 13 -4.74 -34.94 14.32
CA ALA A 13 -5.74 -35.15 13.26
C ALA A 13 -5.17 -35.88 12.05
N PHE A 14 -3.99 -35.49 11.57
CA PHE A 14 -3.30 -36.17 10.47
C PHE A 14 -2.94 -37.62 10.84
N ARG A 15 -2.45 -37.84 12.03
CA ARG A 15 -2.08 -39.18 12.51
C ARG A 15 -3.29 -40.08 12.64
N GLU A 16 -4.41 -39.57 13.13
CA GLU A 16 -5.66 -40.33 13.28
C GLU A 16 -6.25 -40.70 11.93
N ALA A 17 -6.35 -39.73 10.99
CA ALA A 17 -6.83 -39.99 9.63
C ALA A 17 -5.96 -41.05 8.92
N ARG A 18 -4.64 -40.98 9.11
CA ARG A 18 -3.68 -41.92 8.54
C ARG A 18 -3.79 -43.34 9.20
N THR A 19 -4.01 -43.38 10.51
CA THR A 19 -4.20 -44.66 11.24
C THR A 19 -5.47 -45.37 10.80
N ARG A 20 -6.54 -44.60 10.51
CA ARG A 20 -7.81 -45.12 9.97
C ARG A 20 -7.75 -45.35 8.45
N ARG A 21 -6.60 -45.01 7.79
CA ARG A 21 -6.38 -45.10 6.35
C ARG A 21 -7.39 -44.33 5.51
N HIS A 22 -7.89 -43.19 6.01
CA HIS A 22 -8.79 -42.34 5.27
C HIS A 22 -8.06 -41.65 4.10
N GLU A 23 -8.69 -41.63 2.93
CA GLU A 23 -8.13 -40.97 1.73
C GLU A 23 -8.09 -39.47 1.89
N PHE A 24 -9.09 -38.90 2.56
CA PHE A 24 -9.23 -37.47 2.72
C PHE A 24 -9.32 -37.06 4.20
N MET A 25 -8.67 -35.93 4.53
CA MET A 25 -8.85 -35.24 5.80
C MET A 25 -9.85 -34.12 5.64
N THR A 26 -11.01 -34.21 6.27
CA THR A 26 -12.14 -33.30 6.14
C THR A 26 -12.23 -32.32 7.31
N VAL A 27 -13.20 -31.38 7.26
CA VAL A 27 -13.47 -30.42 8.34
C VAL A 27 -13.93 -31.15 9.61
N GLU A 28 -14.59 -32.31 9.49
CA GLU A 28 -15.04 -33.15 10.58
C GLU A 28 -13.86 -33.77 11.35
N HIS A 29 -12.82 -34.20 10.66
CA HIS A 29 -11.56 -34.64 11.31
C HIS A 29 -10.91 -33.51 12.10
N LEU A 30 -10.97 -32.28 11.55
CA LEU A 30 -10.43 -31.09 12.21
C LEU A 30 -11.22 -30.78 13.49
N LEU A 31 -12.55 -30.81 13.41
CA LEU A 31 -13.39 -30.57 14.58
C LEU A 31 -13.17 -31.66 15.64
N LEU A 32 -13.09 -32.94 15.23
CA LEU A 32 -12.83 -34.06 16.15
C LEU A 32 -11.52 -33.85 16.94
N ALA A 33 -10.46 -33.44 16.27
CA ALA A 33 -9.18 -33.14 16.91
C ALA A 33 -9.23 -31.88 17.80
N LEU A 34 -10.04 -30.89 17.43
CA LEU A 34 -10.22 -29.66 18.21
C LEU A 34 -10.99 -29.92 19.52
N LEU A 35 -11.76 -31.00 19.64
CA LEU A 35 -12.39 -31.37 20.91
C LEU A 35 -11.35 -31.67 22.01
N ASP A 36 -10.21 -32.20 21.63
CA ASP A 36 -9.10 -32.51 22.55
C ASP A 36 -8.10 -31.32 22.67
N ASN A 37 -8.32 -30.21 21.96
CA ASN A 37 -7.50 -29.01 22.06
C ASN A 37 -7.87 -28.18 23.30
N PRO A 38 -6.91 -27.77 24.16
CA PRO A 38 -7.23 -27.07 25.42
C PRO A 38 -8.12 -25.84 25.24
N SER A 39 -7.75 -24.94 24.32
CA SER A 39 -8.47 -23.68 24.11
C SER A 39 -9.84 -23.85 23.43
N ALA A 40 -9.93 -24.76 22.45
CA ALA A 40 -11.19 -25.04 21.76
C ALA A 40 -12.16 -25.85 22.62
N GLY A 41 -11.64 -26.84 23.35
CA GLY A 41 -12.42 -27.66 24.29
C GLY A 41 -13.00 -26.83 25.44
N GLU A 42 -12.22 -25.90 26.01
CA GLU A 42 -12.69 -24.97 27.01
C GLU A 42 -13.86 -24.09 26.51
N ALA A 43 -13.72 -23.55 25.29
CA ALA A 43 -14.77 -22.74 24.66
C ALA A 43 -16.06 -23.53 24.39
N LEU A 44 -15.95 -24.80 23.94
CA LEU A 44 -17.11 -25.67 23.69
C LEU A 44 -17.79 -26.08 25.00
N ASN A 45 -17.03 -26.41 26.04
CA ASN A 45 -17.56 -26.71 27.38
C ASN A 45 -18.29 -25.48 27.97
N ALA A 46 -17.73 -24.28 27.84
CA ALA A 46 -18.37 -23.05 28.27
C ALA A 46 -19.67 -22.73 27.53
N CYS A 47 -19.82 -23.24 26.30
CA CYS A 47 -21.06 -23.15 25.52
C CYS A 47 -22.05 -24.29 25.83
N GLY A 48 -21.76 -25.17 26.80
CA GLY A 48 -22.67 -26.24 27.25
C GLY A 48 -22.71 -27.47 26.35
N VAL A 49 -21.68 -27.74 25.54
CA VAL A 49 -21.62 -28.89 24.63
C VAL A 49 -21.29 -30.18 25.38
N ASP A 50 -22.07 -31.22 25.17
CA ASP A 50 -21.67 -32.57 25.57
C ASP A 50 -20.55 -33.09 24.65
N MET A 51 -19.31 -32.91 25.11
CA MET A 51 -18.11 -33.31 24.39
C MET A 51 -18.07 -34.80 24.06
N GLY A 52 -18.65 -35.65 24.92
CA GLY A 52 -18.70 -37.09 24.74
C GLY A 52 -19.64 -37.49 23.62
N ALA A 53 -20.85 -36.97 23.61
CA ALA A 53 -21.85 -37.20 22.59
C ALA A 53 -21.38 -36.71 21.22
N LEU A 54 -20.83 -35.46 21.16
CA LEU A 54 -20.33 -34.86 19.93
C LEU A 54 -19.15 -35.65 19.35
N LYS A 55 -18.25 -36.17 20.19
CA LYS A 55 -17.11 -36.97 19.77
C LYS A 55 -17.53 -38.27 19.12
N VAL A 56 -18.56 -38.94 19.65
CA VAL A 56 -19.10 -40.18 19.09
C VAL A 56 -19.79 -39.90 17.75
N GLU A 57 -20.67 -38.91 17.68
CA GLU A 57 -21.39 -38.60 16.43
C GLU A 57 -20.41 -38.17 15.29
N LEU A 58 -19.34 -37.49 15.62
CA LEU A 58 -18.30 -37.10 14.63
C LEU A 58 -17.51 -38.33 14.15
N SER A 59 -17.11 -39.22 15.10
CA SER A 59 -16.36 -40.41 14.75
C SER A 59 -17.18 -41.34 13.87
N ASP A 60 -18.45 -41.59 14.21
CA ASP A 60 -19.35 -42.43 13.44
C ASP A 60 -19.56 -41.88 12.02
N PHE A 61 -19.80 -40.55 11.91
CA PHE A 61 -19.96 -39.89 10.62
C PHE A 61 -18.67 -39.97 9.75
N ILE A 62 -17.50 -39.77 10.34
CA ILE A 62 -16.23 -39.86 9.63
C ILE A 62 -16.01 -41.29 9.10
N ASP A 63 -16.26 -42.29 9.93
CA ASP A 63 -16.07 -43.68 9.56
C ASP A 63 -17.07 -44.16 8.47
N GLU A 64 -18.30 -43.64 8.46
CA GLU A 64 -19.31 -43.95 7.47
C GLU A 64 -19.11 -43.26 6.11
N THR A 65 -18.57 -42.03 6.11
CA THR A 65 -18.57 -41.18 4.89
C THR A 65 -17.22 -41.01 4.24
N THR A 66 -16.12 -41.25 4.98
CA THR A 66 -14.78 -41.03 4.43
C THR A 66 -14.25 -42.28 3.70
N PRO A 67 -13.88 -42.18 2.41
CA PRO A 67 -13.29 -43.30 1.68
C PRO A 67 -11.99 -43.79 2.33
N VAL A 68 -11.83 -45.09 2.42
CA VAL A 68 -10.65 -45.76 2.97
C VAL A 68 -9.72 -46.20 1.84
N ILE A 69 -8.41 -45.95 1.99
CA ILE A 69 -7.39 -46.39 1.02
C ILE A 69 -7.29 -47.88 1.02
N PRO A 70 -7.46 -48.58 -0.15
CA PRO A 70 -7.37 -50.06 -0.26
C PRO A 70 -6.00 -50.60 0.14
N ASP A 71 -5.94 -51.80 0.69
CA ASP A 71 -4.69 -52.46 1.17
C ASP A 71 -3.64 -52.68 0.08
N LEU A 72 -4.03 -52.61 -1.21
CA LEU A 72 -3.15 -52.78 -2.36
C LEU A 72 -2.40 -51.52 -2.79
N GLU A 73 -2.71 -50.34 -2.22
CA GLU A 73 -2.11 -49.04 -2.56
C GLU A 73 -1.32 -48.51 -1.34
N GLU A 74 -0.17 -49.08 -1.04
CA GLU A 74 0.67 -48.68 0.11
C GLU A 74 1.30 -47.27 -0.02
N ASP A 75 1.41 -46.74 -1.23
CA ASP A 75 2.07 -45.43 -1.52
C ASP A 75 1.12 -44.22 -1.51
N ARG A 76 -0.19 -44.41 -1.26
CA ARG A 76 -1.16 -43.28 -1.28
C ARG A 76 -1.27 -42.67 0.08
N GLU A 77 -0.98 -41.33 0.15
CA GLU A 77 -1.07 -40.57 1.40
C GLU A 77 -2.42 -39.87 1.56
N THR A 78 -2.88 -39.75 2.81
CA THR A 78 -4.07 -38.98 3.19
C THR A 78 -3.92 -37.53 2.76
N GLN A 79 -4.88 -36.96 2.02
CA GLN A 79 -4.83 -35.57 1.53
C GLN A 79 -5.86 -34.68 2.21
N PRO A 80 -5.51 -33.44 2.60
CA PRO A 80 -6.47 -32.49 3.16
C PRO A 80 -7.42 -31.99 2.06
N THR A 81 -8.72 -31.98 2.36
CA THR A 81 -9.75 -31.42 1.47
C THR A 81 -9.64 -29.90 1.33
N LEU A 82 -10.22 -29.37 0.27
CA LEU A 82 -10.29 -27.89 0.07
C LEU A 82 -11.01 -27.19 1.23
N GLY A 83 -12.04 -27.79 1.82
CA GLY A 83 -12.73 -27.26 3.01
C GLY A 83 -11.81 -27.13 4.20
N PHE A 84 -11.04 -28.18 4.49
CA PHE A 84 -10.02 -28.15 5.55
C PHE A 84 -8.99 -27.03 5.37
N GLN A 85 -8.45 -26.89 4.15
CA GLN A 85 -7.47 -25.84 3.83
C GLN A 85 -8.06 -24.44 3.97
N ARG A 86 -9.31 -24.21 3.50
CA ARG A 86 -10.00 -22.92 3.62
C ARG A 86 -10.23 -22.51 5.06
N VAL A 87 -10.61 -23.45 5.92
CA VAL A 87 -10.81 -23.18 7.36
C VAL A 87 -9.50 -22.67 7.99
N LEU A 88 -8.38 -23.35 7.75
CA LEU A 88 -7.09 -22.91 8.29
C LEU A 88 -6.65 -21.56 7.74
N GLN A 89 -6.81 -21.33 6.44
CA GLN A 89 -6.48 -20.03 5.83
C GLN A 89 -7.31 -18.91 6.45
N ARG A 90 -8.62 -19.11 6.62
CA ARG A 90 -9.51 -18.10 7.25
C ARG A 90 -9.13 -17.81 8.69
N ALA A 91 -8.76 -18.83 9.47
CA ALA A 91 -8.29 -18.63 10.84
C ALA A 91 -7.02 -17.77 10.89
N VAL A 92 -6.07 -18.04 9.99
CA VAL A 92 -4.84 -17.23 9.85
C VAL A 92 -5.16 -15.79 9.45
N PHE A 93 -6.00 -15.58 8.44
CA PHE A 93 -6.40 -14.23 8.00
C PHE A 93 -7.12 -13.44 9.10
N HIS A 94 -8.01 -14.09 9.84
CA HIS A 94 -8.75 -13.44 10.93
C HIS A 94 -7.82 -12.97 12.07
N VAL A 95 -6.82 -13.77 12.41
CA VAL A 95 -5.84 -13.42 13.44
C VAL A 95 -4.92 -12.29 12.98
N GLN A 96 -4.46 -12.32 11.72
CA GLN A 96 -3.66 -11.26 11.14
C GLN A 96 -4.41 -9.92 11.06
N SER A 97 -5.71 -9.95 10.68
CA SER A 97 -6.54 -8.73 10.61
C SER A 97 -6.86 -8.14 11.99
N SER A 98 -6.87 -8.98 13.04
CA SER A 98 -7.10 -8.53 14.44
C SER A 98 -5.83 -8.14 15.20
N GLY A 99 -4.67 -8.08 14.51
CA GLY A 99 -3.39 -7.65 15.10
C GLY A 99 -2.79 -8.64 16.12
N LYS A 100 -3.30 -9.88 16.20
CA LYS A 100 -2.75 -10.94 17.05
C LYS A 100 -1.68 -11.71 16.29
N ASN A 101 -0.66 -12.21 17.01
CA ASN A 101 0.49 -12.86 16.40
C ASN A 101 0.40 -14.39 16.30
N GLU A 102 -0.54 -15.00 17.01
CA GLU A 102 -0.67 -16.46 17.11
C GLU A 102 -2.09 -16.93 16.86
N VAL A 103 -2.22 -17.99 16.06
CA VAL A 103 -3.48 -18.67 15.75
C VAL A 103 -3.68 -19.79 16.76
N THR A 104 -4.78 -19.74 17.51
CA THR A 104 -5.15 -20.74 18.53
C THR A 104 -6.25 -21.69 18.05
N GLY A 105 -6.51 -22.79 18.77
CA GLY A 105 -7.57 -23.74 18.43
C GLY A 105 -8.96 -23.09 18.35
N VAL A 106 -9.24 -22.11 19.21
CA VAL A 106 -10.52 -21.37 19.19
C VAL A 106 -10.68 -20.54 17.91
N ASN A 107 -9.61 -19.96 17.37
CA ASN A 107 -9.69 -19.22 16.10
C ASN A 107 -10.07 -20.16 14.94
N VAL A 108 -9.55 -21.39 14.95
CA VAL A 108 -9.89 -22.42 13.96
C VAL A 108 -11.34 -22.87 14.15
N LEU A 109 -11.80 -23.05 15.39
CA LEU A 109 -13.19 -23.41 15.70
C LEU A 109 -14.17 -22.34 15.18
N VAL A 110 -13.89 -21.06 15.37
CA VAL A 110 -14.69 -19.95 14.80
C VAL A 110 -14.70 -19.99 13.27
N ALA A 111 -13.56 -20.35 12.64
CA ALA A 111 -13.46 -20.44 11.21
C ALA A 111 -14.25 -21.62 10.61
N ILE A 112 -14.43 -22.72 11.34
CA ILE A 112 -15.24 -23.88 10.92
C ILE A 112 -16.67 -23.44 10.59
N PHE A 113 -17.28 -22.54 11.33
CA PHE A 113 -18.65 -22.03 11.09
C PHE A 113 -18.83 -21.36 9.73
N SER A 114 -17.75 -21.04 9.04
CA SER A 114 -17.81 -20.47 7.68
C SER A 114 -18.07 -21.52 6.60
N GLU A 115 -17.89 -22.82 6.88
CA GLU A 115 -18.18 -23.94 5.98
C GLU A 115 -19.60 -24.46 6.26
N GLN A 116 -20.62 -23.66 5.91
CA GLN A 116 -22.03 -23.90 6.29
C GLN A 116 -22.60 -25.24 5.82
N GLU A 117 -22.02 -25.82 4.79
CA GLU A 117 -22.45 -27.10 4.22
C GLU A 117 -21.75 -28.33 4.86
N SER A 118 -20.81 -28.11 5.80
CA SER A 118 -20.12 -29.21 6.47
C SER A 118 -20.97 -29.83 7.58
N GLN A 119 -20.84 -31.15 7.77
CA GLN A 119 -21.49 -31.86 8.87
C GLN A 119 -20.97 -31.39 10.24
N ALA A 120 -19.73 -30.92 10.31
CA ALA A 120 -19.15 -30.33 11.50
C ALA A 120 -19.98 -29.15 12.01
N VAL A 121 -20.39 -28.25 11.12
CA VAL A 121 -21.24 -27.09 11.48
C VAL A 121 -22.67 -27.53 11.86
N TYR A 122 -23.20 -28.54 11.15
CA TYR A 122 -24.51 -29.10 11.50
C TYR A 122 -24.52 -29.66 12.93
N LEU A 123 -23.52 -30.45 13.30
CA LEU A 123 -23.42 -31.05 14.63
C LEU A 123 -23.21 -30.01 15.74
N LEU A 124 -22.41 -28.98 15.49
CA LEU A 124 -22.27 -27.86 16.42
C LEU A 124 -23.59 -27.11 16.62
N LYS A 125 -24.35 -26.86 15.55
CA LYS A 125 -25.68 -26.25 15.65
C LYS A 125 -26.71 -27.15 16.33
N LYS A 126 -26.65 -28.47 16.12
CA LYS A 126 -27.48 -29.46 16.80
C LYS A 126 -27.23 -29.46 18.30
N SER A 127 -26.00 -29.18 18.73
CA SER A 127 -25.60 -29.01 20.13
C SER A 127 -25.87 -27.56 20.62
N ASP A 128 -26.73 -26.79 19.95
CA ASP A 128 -27.13 -25.43 20.28
C ASP A 128 -25.98 -24.43 20.43
N VAL A 129 -24.88 -24.62 19.66
CA VAL A 129 -23.73 -23.73 19.62
C VAL A 129 -23.72 -22.94 18.34
N ASN A 130 -23.69 -21.62 18.47
CA ASN A 130 -23.57 -20.69 17.37
C ASN A 130 -22.19 -20.02 17.37
N ARG A 131 -21.77 -19.50 16.21
CA ARG A 131 -20.51 -18.76 16.09
C ARG A 131 -20.37 -17.63 17.11
N LEU A 132 -21.48 -16.94 17.40
CA LEU A 132 -21.50 -15.81 18.33
C LEU A 132 -21.22 -16.23 19.78
N ASP A 133 -21.67 -17.42 20.19
CA ASP A 133 -21.46 -17.92 21.55
C ASP A 133 -19.95 -18.10 21.81
N ILE A 134 -19.23 -18.66 20.84
CA ILE A 134 -17.78 -18.85 20.92
C ILE A 134 -17.04 -17.49 20.86
N VAL A 135 -17.49 -16.56 20.01
CA VAL A 135 -16.88 -15.22 19.92
C VAL A 135 -17.11 -14.44 21.21
N ASN A 136 -18.29 -14.54 21.84
CA ASN A 136 -18.60 -13.90 23.12
C ASN A 136 -17.74 -14.48 24.26
N PHE A 137 -17.53 -15.78 24.27
CA PHE A 137 -16.61 -16.41 25.21
C PHE A 137 -15.17 -15.90 25.05
N ILE A 138 -14.67 -15.79 23.82
CA ILE A 138 -13.31 -15.28 23.54
C ILE A 138 -13.15 -13.81 23.95
N SER A 139 -14.20 -12.98 23.76
CA SER A 139 -14.12 -11.53 23.93
C SER A 139 -14.45 -11.07 25.35
N HIS A 140 -15.36 -11.76 26.01
CA HIS A 140 -15.95 -11.32 27.29
C HIS A 140 -15.90 -12.38 28.41
N GLY A 141 -15.47 -13.61 28.11
CA GLY A 141 -15.45 -14.72 29.07
C GLY A 141 -16.85 -15.16 29.52
N ILE A 142 -17.91 -14.79 28.81
CA ILE A 142 -19.31 -15.10 29.18
C ILE A 142 -19.57 -16.57 28.77
N SER A 143 -19.95 -17.39 29.78
CA SER A 143 -20.34 -18.79 29.61
C SER A 143 -21.84 -18.91 29.46
N LYS A 144 -22.31 -19.72 28.52
CA LYS A 144 -23.74 -20.01 28.34
C LYS A 144 -24.34 -20.79 29.51
N THR A 145 -23.50 -21.42 30.33
CA THR A 145 -23.89 -22.17 31.52
C THR A 145 -24.16 -21.28 32.74
N ASP A 146 -23.75 -20.00 32.73
CA ASP A 146 -24.02 -19.06 33.83
C ASP A 146 -25.39 -18.36 33.72
N ASP A 147 -26.04 -18.40 32.53
CA ASP A 147 -27.36 -17.79 32.30
C ASP A 147 -28.55 -18.75 32.58
N ASP A 148 -28.30 -20.02 32.85
CA ASP A 148 -29.35 -21.05 33.05
C ASP A 148 -29.76 -21.30 34.51
N ILE A 149 -29.37 -20.43 35.46
CA ILE A 149 -29.88 -20.48 36.85
C ILE A 149 -30.77 -19.27 37.08
N GLY A 150 -31.99 -19.33 36.57
CA GLY A 150 -32.99 -18.31 36.80
C GLY A 150 -34.07 -18.27 35.72
N GLY A 151 -34.75 -19.38 35.55
CA GLY A 151 -35.92 -19.41 34.72
C GLY A 151 -37.10 -19.83 35.53
N GLU A 152 -38.17 -19.14 35.44
CA GLU A 152 -39.55 -19.64 35.45
C GLU A 152 -40.49 -18.49 35.21
N ASP A 153 -41.39 -18.77 34.29
CA ASP A 153 -42.64 -18.05 34.00
C ASP A 153 -43.08 -17.06 35.03
N HIS A 154 -43.38 -15.84 34.62
CA HIS A 154 -44.60 -15.19 35.11
C HIS A 154 -45.10 -14.10 34.16
N ASP A 155 -46.36 -14.31 33.79
CA ASP A 155 -47.31 -13.34 33.27
C ASP A 155 -47.39 -12.07 34.13
N ASP A 156 -47.67 -10.98 33.46
CA ASP A 156 -48.38 -9.78 33.91
C ASP A 156 -48.32 -9.43 35.43
N ILE A 157 -47.44 -8.50 35.79
CA ILE A 157 -47.75 -7.58 36.90
C ILE A 157 -47.26 -6.17 36.50
N HIS A 158 -48.22 -5.29 36.31
CA HIS A 158 -48.05 -3.85 36.38
C HIS A 158 -47.50 -3.50 37.79
N GLU A 159 -46.29 -2.98 37.85
CA GLU A 159 -45.87 -2.15 38.97
C GLU A 159 -45.36 -0.81 38.46
N GLU A 160 -46.09 0.22 38.87
CA GLU A 160 -45.72 1.62 38.81
C GLU A 160 -44.38 1.82 39.51
N VAL A 161 -43.33 2.11 38.73
CA VAL A 161 -42.11 2.74 39.25
C VAL A 161 -42.03 4.14 38.72
N GLN A 162 -42.03 5.08 39.65
CA GLN A 162 -41.97 6.51 39.47
C GLN A 162 -40.93 6.92 38.41
N GLU A 163 -41.42 7.67 37.42
CA GLU A 163 -40.64 8.42 36.42
C GLU A 163 -39.60 9.30 37.12
N VAL A 164 -38.34 8.93 36.96
CA VAL A 164 -37.28 9.92 36.86
C VAL A 164 -37.25 10.27 35.37
N GLN A 165 -37.68 11.48 35.03
CA GLN A 165 -37.66 12.05 33.70
C GLN A 165 -36.23 12.08 33.17
N GLY A 166 -35.82 11.04 32.48
CA GLY A 166 -34.81 11.01 31.43
C GLY A 166 -35.55 10.65 30.15
N GLU A 167 -35.65 11.59 29.23
CA GLU A 167 -36.26 11.36 27.92
C GLU A 167 -35.61 10.12 27.28
N GLU A 168 -36.40 9.09 26.93
CA GLU A 168 -35.93 7.99 26.10
C GLU A 168 -35.34 8.57 24.83
N PRO A 169 -34.11 8.21 24.42
CA PRO A 169 -33.50 8.74 23.21
C PRO A 169 -34.44 8.47 22.02
N THR A 170 -34.86 9.52 21.33
CA THR A 170 -35.74 9.41 20.18
C THR A 170 -35.03 8.57 19.10
N LYS A 171 -35.79 7.81 18.28
CA LYS A 171 -35.20 7.01 17.20
C LYS A 171 -34.32 7.83 16.25
N LEU A 172 -34.59 9.14 16.15
CA LEU A 172 -33.76 10.11 15.44
C LEU A 172 -32.37 10.22 16.03
N GLU A 173 -32.24 10.31 17.36
CA GLU A 173 -30.96 10.45 18.06
C GLU A 173 -30.10 9.19 17.97
N ASN A 174 -30.73 8.01 17.82
CA ASN A 174 -30.02 6.75 17.65
C ASN A 174 -29.36 6.58 16.28
N PHE A 175 -29.83 7.25 15.23
CA PHE A 175 -29.36 7.08 13.87
C PHE A 175 -28.84 8.36 13.20
N THR A 176 -28.90 9.50 13.90
CA THR A 176 -28.38 10.78 13.40
C THR A 176 -27.66 11.54 14.48
N THR A 177 -26.67 12.30 14.04
CA THR A 177 -25.95 13.25 14.88
C THR A 177 -26.49 14.67 14.60
N ASN A 178 -26.91 15.40 15.63
CA ASN A 178 -27.34 16.79 15.50
C ASN A 178 -26.12 17.72 15.41
N LEU A 179 -25.79 18.20 14.23
CA LEU A 179 -24.63 19.07 13.99
C LEU A 179 -24.78 20.44 14.66
N ASN A 180 -26.01 20.97 14.81
CA ASN A 180 -26.22 22.24 15.52
C ASN A 180 -25.84 22.10 17.00
N GLN A 181 -26.20 20.97 17.63
CA GLN A 181 -25.84 20.73 19.03
C GLN A 181 -24.31 20.57 19.17
N GLN A 182 -23.65 19.86 18.25
CA GLN A 182 -22.21 19.77 18.24
C GLN A 182 -21.52 21.13 18.07
N ALA A 183 -22.14 22.04 17.27
CA ALA A 183 -21.65 23.40 17.13
C ALA A 183 -21.75 24.20 18.43
N ILE A 184 -22.88 24.05 19.18
CA ILE A 184 -23.09 24.67 20.50
C ILE A 184 -22.09 24.12 21.51
N ASP A 185 -21.84 22.83 21.51
CA ASP A 185 -20.92 22.14 22.41
C ASP A 185 -19.43 22.42 22.07
N GLY A 186 -19.18 23.15 20.98
CA GLY A 186 -17.81 23.47 20.53
C GLY A 186 -17.06 22.31 19.88
N ASN A 187 -17.74 21.23 19.51
CA ASN A 187 -17.14 20.01 18.96
C ASN A 187 -16.93 20.06 17.44
N ILE A 188 -17.40 21.12 16.76
CA ILE A 188 -17.19 21.33 15.32
C ILE A 188 -15.96 22.18 15.08
N ASP A 189 -15.15 21.78 14.11
CA ASP A 189 -14.00 22.51 13.67
C ASP A 189 -14.38 23.81 12.91
N PRO A 190 -13.63 24.92 13.10
CA PRO A 190 -13.91 26.14 12.40
C PRO A 190 -13.73 25.97 10.89
N LEU A 191 -14.76 26.29 10.11
CA LEU A 191 -14.70 26.26 8.65
C LEU A 191 -13.93 27.47 8.12
N VAL A 192 -12.86 27.24 7.41
CA VAL A 192 -11.98 28.28 6.85
C VAL A 192 -11.92 28.16 5.32
N GLY A 193 -12.14 29.26 4.62
CA GLY A 193 -11.89 29.37 3.18
C GLY A 193 -12.89 28.64 2.27
N ARG A 194 -14.10 28.35 2.77
CA ARG A 194 -15.21 27.71 2.01
C ARG A 194 -16.47 28.55 1.95
N ASP A 195 -16.34 29.86 2.05
CA ASP A 195 -17.46 30.79 2.11
C ASP A 195 -18.36 30.71 0.88
N ASN A 196 -17.78 30.60 -0.32
CA ASN A 196 -18.51 30.50 -1.58
C ASN A 196 -19.35 29.23 -1.66
N GLU A 197 -18.80 28.08 -1.25
CA GLU A 197 -19.48 26.79 -1.27
C GLU A 197 -20.62 26.76 -0.24
N VAL A 198 -20.42 27.33 0.95
CA VAL A 198 -21.46 27.45 1.98
C VAL A 198 -22.57 28.40 1.50
N GLU A 199 -22.22 29.58 0.99
CA GLU A 199 -23.21 30.52 0.43
C GLU A 199 -24.02 29.86 -0.68
N ARG A 200 -23.36 29.13 -1.57
CA ARG A 200 -24.05 28.40 -2.65
C ARG A 200 -24.96 27.31 -2.10
N THR A 201 -24.54 26.62 -1.05
CA THR A 201 -25.35 25.60 -0.37
C THR A 201 -26.61 26.24 0.25
N VAL A 202 -26.45 27.36 0.94
CA VAL A 202 -27.56 28.17 1.49
C VAL A 202 -28.52 28.61 0.40
N GLN A 203 -28.02 29.16 -0.71
CA GLN A 203 -28.83 29.58 -1.86
C GLN A 203 -29.64 28.42 -2.43
N VAL A 204 -29.07 27.22 -2.53
CA VAL A 204 -29.76 26.04 -3.01
C VAL A 204 -30.85 25.60 -2.04
N LEU A 205 -30.59 25.56 -0.73
CA LEU A 205 -31.55 25.20 0.31
C LEU A 205 -32.79 26.14 0.37
N CYS A 206 -32.60 27.39 0.01
CA CYS A 206 -33.69 28.39 -0.06
C CYS A 206 -34.53 28.32 -1.33
N ARG A 207 -34.21 27.47 -2.31
CA ARG A 207 -34.97 27.34 -3.57
C ARG A 207 -36.29 26.64 -3.36
N ARG A 208 -37.28 27.01 -4.21
CA ARG A 208 -38.57 26.33 -4.24
C ARG A 208 -38.50 24.90 -4.83
N LYS A 209 -37.60 24.67 -5.80
CA LYS A 209 -37.35 23.38 -6.46
C LYS A 209 -35.87 23.15 -6.58
N LYS A 210 -35.45 21.90 -6.65
CA LYS A 210 -34.02 21.50 -6.61
C LYS A 210 -33.28 22.13 -5.42
N ASN A 211 -33.95 22.07 -4.28
CA ASN A 211 -33.48 22.64 -3.00
C ASN A 211 -32.59 21.67 -2.19
N ASN A 212 -32.10 20.64 -2.83
CA ASN A 212 -31.20 19.67 -2.20
C ASN A 212 -29.79 19.85 -2.80
N PRO A 213 -28.82 20.40 -2.07
CA PRO A 213 -27.45 20.53 -2.53
C PRO A 213 -26.75 19.15 -2.53
N LEU A 214 -25.95 18.90 -3.56
CA LEU A 214 -25.08 17.75 -3.66
C LEU A 214 -23.64 18.23 -3.82
N LEU A 215 -22.83 18.06 -2.77
CA LEU A 215 -21.43 18.39 -2.76
C LEU A 215 -20.65 17.31 -3.50
N VAL A 216 -20.01 17.68 -4.62
CA VAL A 216 -19.25 16.75 -5.46
C VAL A 216 -17.79 17.19 -5.49
N GLY A 217 -16.87 16.31 -5.10
CA GLY A 217 -15.43 16.58 -5.06
C GLY A 217 -14.65 15.35 -4.66
N GLU A 218 -13.35 15.37 -4.85
CA GLU A 218 -12.47 14.24 -4.47
C GLU A 218 -12.52 13.94 -2.97
N ALA A 219 -12.05 12.76 -2.57
CA ALA A 219 -11.94 12.41 -1.15
C ALA A 219 -10.95 13.35 -0.43
N GLY A 220 -11.28 13.78 0.80
CA GLY A 220 -10.40 14.61 1.62
C GLY A 220 -10.39 16.11 1.28
N VAL A 221 -11.24 16.60 0.35
CA VAL A 221 -11.31 18.05 0.03
C VAL A 221 -12.14 18.87 1.03
N GLY A 222 -12.76 18.24 2.04
CA GLY A 222 -13.52 18.92 3.08
C GLY A 222 -15.03 19.07 2.79
N LYS A 223 -15.66 18.08 2.11
CA LYS A 223 -17.11 18.10 1.83
C LYS A 223 -17.95 18.06 3.10
N THR A 224 -17.59 17.22 4.06
CA THR A 224 -18.26 17.08 5.37
C THR A 224 -18.15 18.35 6.18
N ALA A 225 -16.97 19.01 6.17
CA ALA A 225 -16.75 20.29 6.85
C ALA A 225 -17.68 21.43 6.36
N ILE A 226 -18.19 21.38 5.12
CA ILE A 226 -19.17 22.35 4.62
C ILE A 226 -20.54 22.17 5.32
N ALA A 227 -20.94 20.92 5.63
CA ALA A 227 -22.19 20.65 6.37
C ALA A 227 -22.07 21.11 7.83
N GLU A 228 -20.92 20.84 8.45
CA GLU A 228 -20.59 21.27 9.80
C GLU A 228 -20.52 22.80 9.90
N GLY A 229 -19.86 23.45 8.93
CA GLY A 229 -19.78 24.91 8.84
C GLY A 229 -21.13 25.57 8.59
N LEU A 230 -22.04 24.92 7.85
CA LEU A 230 -23.42 25.37 7.70
C LEU A 230 -24.16 25.34 9.05
N ALA A 231 -24.05 24.23 9.81
CA ALA A 231 -24.65 24.12 11.14
C ALA A 231 -24.10 25.19 12.10
N TYR A 232 -22.79 25.45 12.07
CA TYR A 232 -22.15 26.50 12.86
C TYR A 232 -22.71 27.90 12.50
N ARG A 233 -22.87 28.22 11.22
CA ARG A 233 -23.46 29.50 10.78
C ARG A 233 -24.94 29.64 11.16
N ILE A 234 -25.70 28.53 11.14
CA ILE A 234 -27.09 28.54 11.62
C ILE A 234 -27.15 28.88 13.10
N VAL A 235 -26.34 28.26 13.91
CA VAL A 235 -26.27 28.53 15.36
C VAL A 235 -25.89 29.98 15.65
N ASN A 236 -24.94 30.53 14.91
CA ASN A 236 -24.52 31.92 15.05
C ASN A 236 -25.46 32.95 14.38
N LYS A 237 -26.55 32.49 13.74
CA LYS A 237 -27.50 33.32 12.99
C LYS A 237 -26.87 34.10 11.82
N GLU A 238 -25.84 33.53 11.21
CA GLU A 238 -25.16 34.07 10.04
C GLU A 238 -25.75 33.58 8.71
N VAL A 239 -27.04 33.21 8.72
CA VAL A 239 -27.78 32.69 7.59
C VAL A 239 -29.09 33.49 7.37
N PRO A 240 -29.70 33.44 6.15
CA PRO A 240 -30.99 34.09 5.88
C PRO A 240 -32.11 33.55 6.79
N GLU A 241 -33.11 34.38 7.09
CA GLU A 241 -34.27 34.06 7.94
C GLU A 241 -34.97 32.73 7.58
N VAL A 242 -34.99 32.39 6.30
CA VAL A 242 -35.63 31.17 5.76
C VAL A 242 -35.05 29.86 6.33
N ILE A 243 -33.80 29.88 6.79
CA ILE A 243 -33.10 28.72 7.35
C ILE A 243 -32.48 29.01 8.72
N ALA A 244 -32.85 30.16 9.35
CA ALA A 244 -32.30 30.57 10.63
C ALA A 244 -32.63 29.58 11.77
N ASP A 245 -33.75 28.91 11.70
CA ASP A 245 -34.21 27.92 12.69
C ASP A 245 -34.00 26.45 12.18
N ALA A 246 -33.19 26.26 11.12
CA ALA A 246 -32.97 24.94 10.58
C ALA A 246 -32.01 24.15 11.48
N VAL A 247 -32.26 22.82 11.55
CA VAL A 247 -31.35 21.90 12.24
C VAL A 247 -30.80 20.87 11.25
N VAL A 248 -29.48 20.74 11.22
CA VAL A 248 -28.77 19.80 10.36
C VAL A 248 -28.53 18.51 11.10
N TYR A 249 -29.10 17.41 10.60
CA TYR A 249 -28.92 16.06 11.13
C TYR A 249 -28.03 15.27 10.17
N SER A 250 -26.87 14.83 10.65
CA SER A 250 -25.96 13.96 9.89
C SER A 250 -26.37 12.50 10.09
N LEU A 251 -26.64 11.77 8.99
CA LEU A 251 -27.04 10.38 9.03
C LEU A 251 -25.86 9.47 9.34
N ASP A 252 -25.99 8.64 10.39
CA ASP A 252 -25.05 7.56 10.67
C ASP A 252 -25.52 6.27 9.98
N MET A 253 -24.85 5.96 8.86
CA MET A 253 -25.13 4.73 8.10
C MET A 253 -24.72 3.48 8.87
N GLY A 254 -23.66 3.56 9.68
CA GLY A 254 -23.18 2.44 10.49
C GLY A 254 -24.20 2.04 11.52
N ALA A 255 -24.72 2.99 12.30
CA ALA A 255 -25.77 2.77 13.29
C ALA A 255 -27.08 2.25 12.65
N LEU A 256 -27.43 2.76 11.49
CA LEU A 256 -28.64 2.35 10.78
C LEU A 256 -28.58 0.89 10.28
N LEU A 257 -27.39 0.43 9.90
CA LEU A 257 -27.12 -0.92 9.40
C LEU A 257 -26.81 -1.93 10.53
N ALA A 258 -26.34 -1.45 11.67
CA ALA A 258 -25.96 -2.31 12.79
C ALA A 258 -27.15 -3.20 13.24
N GLY A 259 -26.92 -4.51 13.32
CA GLY A 259 -27.92 -5.48 13.78
C GLY A 259 -29.08 -5.75 12.79
N THR A 260 -29.06 -5.21 11.58
CA THR A 260 -30.07 -5.57 10.54
C THR A 260 -29.69 -6.87 9.87
N LYS A 261 -30.44 -7.95 10.09
CA LYS A 261 -30.25 -9.23 9.40
C LYS A 261 -30.96 -9.30 8.04
N TYR A 262 -32.04 -8.53 7.87
CA TYR A 262 -32.89 -8.54 6.70
C TYR A 262 -33.08 -7.13 6.12
N ARG A 263 -33.26 -7.06 4.81
CA ARG A 263 -33.56 -5.81 4.09
C ARG A 263 -34.77 -5.05 4.69
N GLY A 264 -35.79 -5.75 5.14
CA GLY A 264 -36.98 -5.16 5.72
C GLY A 264 -36.75 -4.40 7.03
N ASP A 265 -35.73 -4.76 7.81
CA ASP A 265 -35.43 -4.09 9.07
C ASP A 265 -34.80 -2.72 8.84
N PHE A 266 -33.87 -2.63 7.89
CA PHE A 266 -33.30 -1.37 7.45
C PHE A 266 -34.36 -0.43 6.87
N GLU A 267 -35.21 -0.94 5.98
CA GLU A 267 -36.27 -0.15 5.36
C GLU A 267 -37.26 0.40 6.42
N LYS A 268 -37.61 -0.40 7.43
CA LYS A 268 -38.47 0.04 8.54
C LYS A 268 -37.80 1.13 9.38
N ARG A 269 -36.52 0.94 9.78
CA ARG A 269 -35.77 1.94 10.56
C ARG A 269 -35.64 3.24 9.80
N PHE A 270 -35.20 3.16 8.53
CA PHE A 270 -35.02 4.34 7.68
C PHE A 270 -36.35 5.07 7.43
N LYS A 271 -37.44 4.34 7.20
CA LYS A 271 -38.79 4.95 7.02
C LYS A 271 -39.27 5.61 8.32
N SER A 272 -39.00 5.05 9.48
CA SER A 272 -39.29 5.66 10.78
C SER A 272 -38.52 6.96 10.96
N LEU A 273 -37.21 6.94 10.73
CA LEU A 273 -36.35 8.12 10.76
C LEU A 273 -36.86 9.26 9.85
N LEU A 274 -37.20 8.93 8.60
CA LEU A 274 -37.70 9.90 7.64
C LEU A 274 -39.03 10.52 8.10
N LYS A 275 -39.91 9.75 8.78
CA LYS A 275 -41.14 10.26 9.35
C LYS A 275 -40.90 11.24 10.51
N GLU A 276 -39.96 10.94 11.40
CA GLU A 276 -39.61 11.83 12.50
C GLU A 276 -38.98 13.14 12.00
N LEU A 277 -38.11 13.06 10.97
CA LEU A 277 -37.53 14.25 10.33
C LEU A 277 -38.63 15.14 9.69
N GLN A 278 -39.65 14.53 9.08
CA GLN A 278 -40.77 15.29 8.51
C GLN A 278 -41.65 15.97 9.58
N ALA A 279 -41.73 15.40 10.76
CA ALA A 279 -42.48 15.98 11.87
C ALA A 279 -41.76 17.20 12.49
N LYS A 280 -40.47 17.36 12.28
CA LYS A 280 -39.66 18.48 12.79
C LYS A 280 -39.50 19.55 11.69
N PRO A 281 -40.19 20.70 11.76
CA PRO A 281 -40.04 21.76 10.76
C PRO A 281 -38.61 22.27 10.67
N GLY A 282 -38.10 22.56 9.50
CA GLY A 282 -36.76 23.09 9.28
C GLY A 282 -35.63 22.04 9.30
N SER A 283 -35.93 20.75 9.44
CA SER A 283 -34.92 19.68 9.42
C SER A 283 -34.21 19.59 8.06
N ILE A 284 -32.87 19.50 8.09
CA ILE A 284 -32.01 19.23 6.94
C ILE A 284 -31.27 17.93 7.21
N LEU A 285 -31.48 16.92 6.38
CA LEU A 285 -30.77 15.63 6.49
C LEU A 285 -29.49 15.70 5.67
N PHE A 286 -28.34 15.61 6.32
CA PHE A 286 -27.05 15.45 5.65
C PHE A 286 -26.69 13.97 5.55
N ILE A 287 -26.34 13.55 4.34
CA ILE A 287 -25.92 12.18 4.04
C ILE A 287 -24.54 12.24 3.41
N ASP A 288 -23.54 11.84 4.21
CA ASP A 288 -22.19 11.69 3.68
C ASP A 288 -22.13 10.43 2.82
N GLU A 289 -21.34 10.47 1.75
CA GLU A 289 -21.24 9.38 0.77
C GLU A 289 -22.63 8.87 0.31
N ILE A 290 -23.52 9.76 -0.08
CA ILE A 290 -24.92 9.47 -0.44
C ILE A 290 -25.05 8.37 -1.50
N HIS A 291 -24.01 8.09 -2.27
CA HIS A 291 -23.96 7.00 -3.23
C HIS A 291 -24.09 5.61 -2.57
N THR A 292 -23.72 5.47 -1.29
CA THR A 292 -23.86 4.22 -0.52
C THR A 292 -25.32 3.81 -0.35
N ILE A 293 -26.22 4.79 -0.28
CA ILE A 293 -27.66 4.55 -0.17
C ILE A 293 -28.31 4.27 -1.53
N ILE A 294 -27.73 4.84 -2.61
CA ILE A 294 -28.36 4.90 -3.93
C ILE A 294 -27.90 3.76 -4.84
N GLY A 295 -26.64 3.33 -4.72
CA GLY A 295 -26.00 2.46 -5.71
C GLY A 295 -25.61 1.08 -5.23
N ALA A 296 -25.72 0.81 -3.99
CA ALA A 296 -25.26 -0.44 -3.39
C ALA A 296 -26.00 -1.71 -3.87
N GLY A 297 -26.95 -1.60 -4.81
CA GLY A 297 -27.82 -2.69 -5.26
C GLY A 297 -27.44 -3.41 -6.56
N ALA A 298 -26.45 -2.95 -7.30
CA ALA A 298 -26.27 -3.41 -8.68
C ALA A 298 -25.21 -4.52 -8.88
N ALA A 299 -24.29 -4.73 -7.95
CA ALA A 299 -23.12 -5.59 -8.19
C ALA A 299 -23.00 -6.88 -7.34
N SER A 300 -23.77 -7.04 -6.26
CA SER A 300 -23.77 -8.28 -5.48
C SER A 300 -25.17 -8.55 -4.93
N GLY A 301 -25.77 -9.62 -5.39
CA GLY A 301 -27.14 -10.07 -5.16
C GLY A 301 -27.71 -9.83 -3.76
N GLY A 302 -28.24 -8.64 -3.51
CA GLY A 302 -28.98 -8.40 -2.28
C GLY A 302 -28.87 -7.03 -1.65
N VAL A 303 -28.25 -6.01 -2.27
CA VAL A 303 -28.01 -4.73 -1.63
C VAL A 303 -29.12 -3.71 -1.86
N MET A 304 -29.37 -2.94 -0.83
CA MET A 304 -30.46 -2.04 -0.47
C MET A 304 -30.60 -0.84 -1.40
N ASP A 305 -31.65 -0.76 -2.17
CA ASP A 305 -32.03 0.47 -2.90
C ASP A 305 -32.96 1.33 -2.03
N ALA A 306 -32.35 2.08 -1.08
CA ALA A 306 -33.09 3.03 -0.25
C ALA A 306 -33.49 4.29 -1.01
N SER A 307 -33.03 4.47 -2.24
CA SER A 307 -33.35 5.62 -3.06
C SER A 307 -34.85 5.74 -3.31
N ASN A 308 -35.57 4.60 -3.40
CA ASN A 308 -37.02 4.58 -3.59
C ASN A 308 -37.81 5.14 -2.39
N LEU A 309 -37.25 5.12 -1.20
CA LEU A 309 -37.86 5.70 0.01
C LEU A 309 -37.65 7.22 0.09
N ILE A 310 -36.51 7.72 -0.37
CA ILE A 310 -36.18 9.15 -0.32
C ILE A 310 -36.83 9.93 -1.51
N LYS A 311 -36.88 9.34 -2.71
CA LYS A 311 -37.38 9.98 -3.94
C LYS A 311 -38.74 10.67 -3.79
N PRO A 312 -39.78 10.06 -3.16
CA PRO A 312 -41.06 10.72 -2.98
C PRO A 312 -41.00 11.94 -2.08
N LEU A 313 -40.16 11.88 -1.01
CA LEU A 313 -40.02 12.95 -0.03
C LEU A 313 -39.30 14.17 -0.58
N LEU A 314 -38.23 13.93 -1.34
CA LEU A 314 -37.51 14.98 -2.08
C LEU A 314 -38.43 15.63 -3.14
N SER A 315 -39.33 14.84 -3.75
CA SER A 315 -40.26 15.35 -4.78
C SER A 315 -41.33 16.26 -4.21
N SER A 316 -41.85 15.94 -3.03
CA SER A 316 -42.88 16.71 -2.34
C SER A 316 -42.33 17.97 -1.66
N GLY A 317 -40.99 18.12 -1.57
CA GLY A 317 -40.34 19.21 -0.84
C GLY A 317 -40.53 19.13 0.67
N LYS A 318 -41.02 18.00 1.20
CA LYS A 318 -41.27 17.77 2.62
C LYS A 318 -39.99 17.45 3.40
N LEU A 319 -38.90 17.10 2.71
CA LEU A 319 -37.60 16.85 3.27
C LEU A 319 -36.53 17.67 2.51
N ARG A 320 -35.73 18.41 3.21
CA ARG A 320 -34.47 19.00 2.68
C ARG A 320 -33.36 18.02 2.91
N CYS A 321 -32.63 17.68 1.86
CA CYS A 321 -31.51 16.75 1.93
C CYS A 321 -30.25 17.40 1.34
N MET A 322 -29.14 17.25 2.03
CA MET A 322 -27.82 17.63 1.57
C MET A 322 -26.99 16.34 1.45
N GLY A 323 -26.33 16.13 0.33
CA GLY A 323 -25.50 14.94 0.11
C GLY A 323 -24.07 15.31 -0.23
N SER A 324 -23.15 14.38 0.03
CA SER A 324 -21.78 14.43 -0.47
C SER A 324 -21.48 13.20 -1.31
N THR A 325 -20.59 13.33 -2.32
CA THR A 325 -20.11 12.20 -3.14
C THR A 325 -18.81 12.59 -3.85
N THR A 326 -18.10 11.61 -4.43
CA THR A 326 -16.96 11.88 -5.30
C THR A 326 -17.39 12.07 -6.77
N TYR A 327 -16.46 12.52 -7.62
CA TYR A 327 -16.75 12.67 -9.06
C TYR A 327 -17.03 11.32 -9.74
N ASN A 328 -16.32 10.27 -9.32
CA ASN A 328 -16.48 8.94 -9.88
C ASN A 328 -17.84 8.33 -9.56
N GLU A 329 -18.26 8.37 -8.29
CA GLU A 329 -19.55 7.86 -7.86
C GLU A 329 -20.70 8.72 -8.41
N PHE A 330 -20.52 10.04 -8.51
CA PHE A 330 -21.50 10.92 -9.15
C PHE A 330 -21.77 10.47 -10.58
N LYS A 331 -20.72 10.27 -11.39
CA LYS A 331 -20.84 9.82 -12.78
C LYS A 331 -21.41 8.41 -12.92
N ASN A 332 -20.93 7.49 -12.07
CA ASN A 332 -21.25 6.07 -12.20
C ASN A 332 -22.62 5.69 -11.63
N ILE A 333 -23.09 6.41 -10.61
CA ILE A 333 -24.29 6.08 -9.85
C ILE A 333 -25.35 7.16 -10.01
N PHE A 334 -25.04 8.42 -9.68
CA PHE A 334 -26.02 9.50 -9.67
C PHE A 334 -26.53 9.89 -11.04
N GLU A 335 -25.66 10.04 -12.04
CA GLU A 335 -26.05 10.43 -13.41
C GLU A 335 -26.95 9.40 -14.09
N LYS A 336 -26.85 8.12 -13.68
CA LYS A 336 -27.70 7.05 -14.19
C LYS A 336 -29.14 7.15 -13.68
N ASP A 337 -29.33 7.71 -12.48
CA ASP A 337 -30.68 7.93 -11.91
C ASP A 337 -31.20 9.34 -12.22
N ARG A 338 -31.88 9.45 -13.37
CA ARG A 338 -32.48 10.72 -13.82
C ARG A 338 -33.46 11.33 -12.82
N ALA A 339 -34.08 10.53 -11.95
CA ALA A 339 -35.03 11.00 -10.97
C ALA A 339 -34.36 11.75 -9.82
N LEU A 340 -33.16 11.28 -9.39
CA LEU A 340 -32.37 11.97 -8.38
C LEU A 340 -31.67 13.20 -8.92
N VAL A 341 -31.03 13.12 -10.08
CA VAL A 341 -30.36 14.27 -10.73
C VAL A 341 -31.27 15.49 -10.84
N ARG A 342 -32.56 15.27 -11.13
CA ARG A 342 -33.55 16.37 -11.24
C ARG A 342 -33.89 17.02 -9.89
N ARG A 343 -33.54 16.40 -8.76
CA ARG A 343 -33.90 16.86 -7.40
C ARG A 343 -32.76 17.45 -6.65
N PHE A 344 -31.53 17.07 -7.01
CA PHE A 344 -30.30 17.61 -6.45
C PHE A 344 -29.70 18.71 -7.33
N GLN A 345 -29.06 19.66 -6.70
CA GLN A 345 -28.22 20.66 -7.36
C GLN A 345 -26.76 20.37 -7.05
N LYS A 346 -26.01 20.03 -8.07
CA LYS A 346 -24.56 19.82 -7.95
C LYS A 346 -23.84 21.12 -7.54
N ILE A 347 -22.95 21.00 -6.58
CA ILE A 347 -21.99 22.02 -6.13
C ILE A 347 -20.62 21.36 -6.16
N ASP A 348 -19.73 21.88 -7.01
CA ASP A 348 -18.37 21.34 -7.10
C ASP A 348 -17.52 21.87 -5.93
N VAL A 349 -16.84 20.94 -5.25
CA VAL A 349 -15.92 21.22 -4.15
C VAL A 349 -14.52 20.88 -4.62
N LEU A 350 -13.77 21.91 -5.00
CA LEU A 350 -12.42 21.74 -5.53
C LEU A 350 -11.39 21.61 -4.41
N GLU A 351 -10.26 21.01 -4.73
CA GLU A 351 -9.09 20.97 -3.84
C GLU A 351 -8.63 22.40 -3.52
N PRO A 352 -8.44 22.78 -2.25
CA PRO A 352 -7.98 24.11 -1.89
C PRO A 352 -6.54 24.35 -2.30
N SER A 353 -6.17 25.61 -2.54
CA SER A 353 -4.79 25.98 -2.79
C SER A 353 -3.91 25.76 -1.56
N VAL A 354 -2.59 25.68 -1.75
CA VAL A 354 -1.62 25.61 -0.63
C VAL A 354 -1.77 26.79 0.32
N ALA A 355 -2.06 27.99 -0.21
CA ALA A 355 -2.27 29.18 0.60
C ALA A 355 -3.55 29.07 1.46
N ASP A 356 -4.65 28.57 0.90
CA ASP A 356 -5.89 28.37 1.64
C ASP A 356 -5.78 27.20 2.62
N THR A 357 -5.09 26.12 2.25
CA THR A 357 -4.75 25.04 3.18
C THR A 357 -3.95 25.55 4.38
N THR A 358 -2.99 26.45 4.17
CA THR A 358 -2.25 27.06 5.27
C THR A 358 -3.17 27.84 6.21
N LYS A 359 -4.19 28.55 5.70
CA LYS A 359 -5.21 29.21 6.53
C LYS A 359 -6.05 28.22 7.30
N ILE A 360 -6.46 27.11 6.65
CA ILE A 360 -7.22 26.01 7.30
C ILE A 360 -6.42 25.43 8.46
N LEU A 361 -5.14 25.08 8.23
CA LEU A 361 -4.26 24.58 9.29
C LEU A 361 -4.09 25.58 10.46
N ASN A 362 -4.03 26.88 10.16
CA ASN A 362 -3.99 27.91 11.19
C ASN A 362 -5.29 27.98 12.01
N GLY A 363 -6.44 27.76 11.38
CA GLY A 363 -7.72 27.71 12.07
C GLY A 363 -7.87 26.48 12.97
N LEU A 364 -7.29 25.36 12.57
CA LEU A 364 -7.32 24.09 13.33
C LEU A 364 -6.21 24.01 14.40
N LYS A 365 -5.23 24.87 14.32
CA LYS A 365 -4.00 24.84 15.12
C LYS A 365 -4.24 24.64 16.61
N GLU A 366 -5.12 25.44 17.22
CA GLU A 366 -5.35 25.45 18.67
C GLU A 366 -5.86 24.10 19.17
N ARG A 367 -6.76 23.44 18.42
CA ARG A 367 -7.30 22.13 18.76
C ARG A 367 -6.23 21.03 18.73
N TYR A 368 -5.38 21.04 17.70
CA TYR A 368 -4.28 20.06 17.62
C TYR A 368 -3.19 20.32 18.65
N GLU A 369 -2.94 21.61 18.99
CA GLU A 369 -2.03 21.99 20.07
C GLU A 369 -2.53 21.52 21.45
N GLU A 370 -3.82 21.66 21.70
CA GLU A 370 -4.47 21.18 22.94
C GLU A 370 -4.47 19.65 23.01
N HIS A 371 -4.86 18.98 21.92
CA HIS A 371 -4.92 17.51 21.87
C HIS A 371 -3.55 16.86 22.10
N HIS A 372 -2.49 17.38 21.49
CA HIS A 372 -1.15 16.80 21.58
C HIS A 372 -0.28 17.38 22.71
N GLY A 373 -0.68 18.48 23.34
CA GLY A 373 0.09 19.20 24.38
C GLY A 373 1.37 19.84 23.86
N ILE A 374 1.37 20.32 22.61
CA ILE A 374 2.51 20.88 21.87
C ILE A 374 2.12 22.20 21.21
N ARG A 375 3.08 22.89 20.60
CA ARG A 375 2.84 24.08 19.79
C ARG A 375 3.39 23.93 18.39
N TYR A 376 2.64 24.41 17.38
CA TYR A 376 3.10 24.45 15.99
C TYR A 376 3.58 25.87 15.63
N THR A 377 4.77 25.95 15.01
CA THR A 377 5.22 27.24 14.45
C THR A 377 4.46 27.56 13.15
N GLN A 378 4.27 28.82 12.83
CA GLN A 378 3.66 29.25 11.56
C GLN A 378 4.41 28.67 10.33
N LYS A 379 5.74 28.60 10.44
CA LYS A 379 6.59 28.02 9.39
C LYS A 379 6.34 26.52 9.24
N ALA A 380 6.06 25.80 10.34
CA ALA A 380 5.74 24.38 10.29
C ALA A 380 4.40 24.12 9.60
N LEU A 381 3.35 24.90 9.90
CA LEU A 381 2.05 24.76 9.24
C LEU A 381 2.13 25.06 7.74
N LYS A 382 2.87 26.11 7.36
CA LYS A 382 3.12 26.42 5.95
C LYS A 382 3.89 25.27 5.26
N ALA A 383 4.94 24.76 5.90
CA ALA A 383 5.71 23.63 5.40
C ALA A 383 4.84 22.36 5.28
N ALA A 384 3.93 22.11 6.22
CA ALA A 384 3.00 20.97 6.13
C ALA A 384 2.12 21.06 4.88
N ALA A 385 1.56 22.22 4.57
CA ALA A 385 0.76 22.43 3.36
C ALA A 385 1.60 22.32 2.07
N GLU A 386 2.78 22.95 2.02
CA GLU A 386 3.66 22.95 0.84
C GLU A 386 4.24 21.55 0.56
N LEU A 387 4.75 20.88 1.60
CA LEU A 387 5.42 19.58 1.45
C LEU A 387 4.41 18.45 1.21
N SER A 388 3.25 18.47 1.87
CA SER A 388 2.20 17.50 1.58
C SER A 388 1.66 17.63 0.16
N ALA A 389 1.48 18.87 -0.33
CA ALA A 389 1.09 19.10 -1.72
C ALA A 389 2.14 18.60 -2.71
N LYS A 390 3.42 18.76 -2.38
CA LYS A 390 4.54 18.39 -3.25
C LYS A 390 4.84 16.90 -3.27
N TYR A 391 4.71 16.22 -2.13
CA TYR A 391 5.24 14.85 -1.95
C TYR A 391 4.19 13.77 -1.73
N ILE A 392 2.99 14.12 -1.25
CA ILE A 392 1.90 13.17 -1.01
C ILE A 392 0.87 13.29 -2.15
N ASN A 393 0.88 12.34 -3.09
CA ASN A 393 0.04 12.41 -4.29
C ASN A 393 -1.24 11.58 -4.18
N GLU A 394 -1.32 10.62 -3.24
CA GLU A 394 -2.45 9.69 -3.12
C GLU A 394 -3.70 10.33 -2.50
N ARG A 395 -3.57 11.49 -1.86
CA ARG A 395 -4.63 12.20 -1.16
C ARG A 395 -4.68 13.68 -1.57
N HIS A 396 -5.78 14.35 -1.27
CA HIS A 396 -5.98 15.76 -1.60
C HIS A 396 -5.83 16.66 -0.38
N LEU A 397 -5.53 17.92 -0.64
CA LEU A 397 -5.61 18.97 0.38
C LEU A 397 -7.08 19.25 0.74
N PRO A 398 -7.39 19.64 1.99
CA PRO A 398 -6.48 19.88 3.11
C PRO A 398 -6.12 18.60 3.90
N ASP A 399 -6.82 17.49 3.69
CA ASP A 399 -6.77 16.26 4.49
C ASP A 399 -5.33 15.76 4.70
N LYS A 400 -4.55 15.58 3.61
CA LYS A 400 -3.16 15.16 3.70
C LYS A 400 -2.25 16.11 4.50
N ALA A 401 -2.56 17.40 4.55
CA ALA A 401 -1.80 18.37 5.33
C ALA A 401 -2.20 18.34 6.81
N ILE A 402 -3.47 18.07 7.08
CA ILE A 402 -4.00 17.85 8.44
C ILE A 402 -3.36 16.59 9.02
N ASP A 403 -3.35 15.47 8.26
CA ASP A 403 -2.68 14.23 8.68
C ASP A 403 -1.21 14.46 9.04
N VAL A 404 -0.48 15.29 8.28
CA VAL A 404 0.93 15.60 8.56
C VAL A 404 1.10 16.29 9.90
N ILE A 405 0.26 17.29 10.25
CA ILE A 405 0.38 17.98 11.55
C ILE A 405 -0.06 17.06 12.69
N ASP A 406 -1.10 16.25 12.50
CA ASP A 406 -1.57 15.31 13.49
C ASP A 406 -0.52 14.22 13.78
N GLU A 407 0.05 13.61 12.75
CA GLU A 407 1.12 12.60 12.91
C GLU A 407 2.41 13.21 13.52
N ALA A 408 2.72 14.49 13.20
CA ALA A 408 3.83 15.19 13.83
C ALA A 408 3.62 15.36 15.35
N GLY A 409 2.40 15.67 15.76
CA GLY A 409 2.02 15.73 17.18
C GLY A 409 2.09 14.36 17.85
N ALA A 410 1.49 13.35 17.24
CA ALA A 410 1.50 11.99 17.75
C ALA A 410 2.93 11.43 17.89
N ASN A 411 3.81 11.68 16.92
CA ASN A 411 5.21 11.26 16.97
C ASN A 411 5.96 11.82 18.18
N GLN A 412 5.63 13.03 18.63
CA GLN A 412 6.23 13.60 19.86
C GLN A 412 5.71 12.91 21.12
N ARG A 413 4.43 12.49 21.15
CA ARG A 413 3.88 11.74 22.29
C ARG A 413 4.53 10.37 22.47
N LEU A 414 4.95 9.73 21.39
CA LEU A 414 5.65 8.43 21.39
C LEU A 414 7.11 8.54 21.86
N GLN A 415 7.73 9.73 21.84
CA GLN A 415 9.09 9.92 22.33
C GLN A 415 9.15 9.82 23.87
N PRO A 416 10.29 9.33 24.44
CA PRO A 416 10.53 9.39 25.88
C PRO A 416 10.39 10.82 26.38
N VAL A 417 9.85 11.01 27.58
CA VAL A 417 9.56 12.33 28.16
C VAL A 417 10.75 13.30 28.10
N SER A 418 11.98 12.79 28.28
CA SER A 418 13.22 13.57 28.20
C SER A 418 13.56 14.08 26.82
N LYS A 419 12.98 13.50 25.74
CA LYS A 419 13.24 13.87 24.34
C LYS A 419 12.06 14.57 23.67
N ARG A 420 10.93 14.74 24.38
CA ARG A 420 9.73 15.41 23.83
C ARG A 420 9.98 16.88 23.61
N LYS A 421 9.79 17.33 22.38
CA LYS A 421 9.80 18.76 22.06
C LYS A 421 8.44 19.36 22.36
N LYS A 422 8.43 20.55 22.96
CA LYS A 422 7.19 21.32 23.19
C LYS A 422 6.74 22.11 21.95
N THR A 423 7.61 22.23 20.95
CA THR A 423 7.32 23.03 19.73
C THR A 423 7.74 22.25 18.50
N ILE A 424 6.84 22.11 17.54
CA ILE A 424 7.06 21.50 16.23
C ILE A 424 7.58 22.58 15.26
N GLY A 425 8.74 22.30 14.66
CA GLY A 425 9.37 23.11 13.63
C GLY A 425 9.26 22.48 12.24
N VAL A 426 9.88 23.15 11.27
CA VAL A 426 9.91 22.68 9.86
C VAL A 426 10.57 21.30 9.74
N ALA A 427 11.69 21.07 10.43
CA ALA A 427 12.41 19.80 10.39
C ALA A 427 11.58 18.61 10.90
N ASP A 428 10.70 18.83 11.87
CA ASP A 428 9.81 17.79 12.38
C ASP A 428 8.75 17.42 11.33
N ILE A 429 8.21 18.42 10.62
CA ILE A 429 7.28 18.22 9.48
C ILE A 429 7.97 17.50 8.32
N GLU A 430 9.20 17.90 7.96
CA GLU A 430 10.00 17.23 6.93
C GLU A 430 10.21 15.76 7.24
N LEU A 431 10.49 15.43 8.50
CA LEU A 431 10.63 14.05 8.95
C LEU A 431 9.33 13.25 8.75
N ILE A 432 8.18 13.83 9.12
CA ILE A 432 6.89 13.14 8.97
C ILE A 432 6.54 12.96 7.50
N VAL A 433 6.63 14.04 6.71
CA VAL A 433 6.37 13.95 5.27
C VAL A 433 7.27 12.90 4.59
N SER A 434 8.55 12.83 5.00
CA SER A 434 9.46 11.82 4.45
C SER A 434 9.00 10.39 4.75
N LYS A 435 8.48 10.13 5.95
CA LYS A 435 7.92 8.83 6.34
C LYS A 435 6.65 8.51 5.58
N MET A 436 5.68 9.45 5.53
CA MET A 436 4.40 9.27 4.85
C MET A 436 4.57 9.06 3.35
N ALA A 437 5.41 9.89 2.71
CA ALA A 437 5.68 9.81 1.28
C ALA A 437 6.72 8.72 0.91
N ARG A 438 7.28 8.02 1.90
CA ARG A 438 8.35 7.01 1.73
C ARG A 438 9.56 7.54 0.97
N ILE A 439 9.97 8.76 1.30
CA ILE A 439 11.11 9.45 0.68
C ILE A 439 12.18 9.62 1.74
N PRO A 440 13.47 9.50 1.40
CA PRO A 440 14.53 9.83 2.34
C PRO A 440 14.40 11.27 2.84
N GLN A 441 14.62 11.47 4.13
CA GLN A 441 14.51 12.80 4.77
C GLN A 441 15.38 13.86 4.08
N GLN A 442 16.53 13.45 3.54
CA GLN A 442 17.44 14.31 2.78
C GLN A 442 16.82 14.93 1.52
N SER A 443 15.85 14.23 0.89
CA SER A 443 15.16 14.71 -0.32
C SER A 443 14.04 15.72 -0.02
N VAL A 444 13.60 15.82 1.22
CA VAL A 444 12.56 16.75 1.66
C VAL A 444 13.17 18.06 2.20
N SER A 445 14.39 17.96 2.76
CA SER A 445 15.10 19.10 3.36
C SER A 445 15.83 19.96 2.32
N SER A 446 16.25 21.13 2.72
CA SER A 446 17.07 22.07 1.93
C SER A 446 18.43 21.52 1.47
N SER A 447 18.82 20.34 1.93
CA SER A 447 20.06 19.65 1.53
C SER A 447 20.03 19.06 0.11
N ASP A 448 18.86 19.05 -0.58
CA ASP A 448 18.74 18.62 -1.98
C ASP A 448 19.71 19.38 -2.91
N LYS A 449 19.95 20.68 -2.63
CA LYS A 449 20.92 21.49 -3.37
C LYS A 449 22.37 20.99 -3.22
N GLU A 450 22.76 20.55 -2.02
CA GLU A 450 24.13 20.03 -1.79
C GLU A 450 24.30 18.66 -2.41
N THR A 451 23.30 17.81 -2.32
CA THR A 451 23.28 16.50 -2.97
C THR A 451 23.43 16.63 -4.49
N LEU A 452 22.65 17.53 -5.12
CA LEU A 452 22.75 17.82 -6.55
C LEU A 452 24.07 18.47 -6.95
N LYS A 453 24.63 19.33 -6.07
CA LYS A 453 25.93 19.97 -6.31
C LYS A 453 27.07 18.96 -6.40
N ASN A 454 27.02 17.92 -5.54
CA ASN A 454 28.09 16.94 -5.43
C ASN A 454 27.79 15.62 -6.19
N LEU A 455 26.67 15.55 -6.91
CA LEU A 455 26.17 14.32 -7.54
C LEU A 455 27.17 13.73 -8.55
N ASP A 456 27.76 14.57 -9.40
CA ASP A 456 28.78 14.18 -10.37
C ASP A 456 30.03 13.59 -9.70
N ARG A 457 30.54 14.29 -8.70
CA ARG A 457 31.70 13.86 -7.92
C ARG A 457 31.44 12.50 -7.25
N ASN A 458 30.29 12.37 -6.59
CA ASN A 458 29.93 11.14 -5.89
C ASN A 458 29.76 9.96 -6.85
N LEU A 459 29.16 10.17 -8.02
CA LEU A 459 29.02 9.12 -9.03
C LEU A 459 30.37 8.71 -9.61
N LYS A 460 31.27 9.68 -9.93
CA LYS A 460 32.62 9.40 -10.44
C LYS A 460 33.50 8.64 -9.44
N MET A 461 33.28 8.80 -8.14
CA MET A 461 33.95 8.01 -7.10
C MET A 461 33.51 6.55 -7.07
N LEU A 462 32.30 6.24 -7.55
CA LEU A 462 31.69 4.92 -7.43
C LEU A 462 31.71 4.14 -8.76
N VAL A 463 31.73 4.87 -9.88
CA VAL A 463 31.74 4.30 -11.23
C VAL A 463 32.89 4.92 -12.03
N PHE A 464 33.78 4.06 -12.48
CA PHE A 464 35.04 4.45 -13.11
C PHE A 464 34.94 4.44 -14.64
N GLY A 465 35.66 5.38 -15.31
CA GLY A 465 35.87 5.41 -16.76
C GLY A 465 34.66 5.85 -17.58
N GLN A 466 33.64 6.46 -16.94
CA GLN A 466 32.45 6.96 -17.62
C GLN A 466 32.17 8.44 -17.31
N ASP A 467 33.24 9.23 -17.15
CA ASP A 467 33.14 10.61 -16.66
C ASP A 467 32.25 11.48 -17.55
N GLN A 468 32.39 11.40 -18.87
CA GLN A 468 31.59 12.15 -19.85
C GLN A 468 30.10 11.79 -19.75
N SER A 469 29.81 10.49 -19.60
CA SER A 469 28.43 9.99 -19.45
C SER A 469 27.78 10.48 -18.15
N ILE A 470 28.56 10.49 -17.07
CA ILE A 470 28.13 10.97 -15.75
C ILE A 470 27.88 12.49 -15.79
N ASP A 471 28.77 13.27 -16.43
CA ASP A 471 28.62 14.71 -16.58
C ASP A 471 27.37 15.08 -17.39
N ALA A 472 27.12 14.37 -18.49
CA ALA A 472 25.91 14.56 -19.30
C ALA A 472 24.64 14.25 -18.50
N LEU A 473 24.63 13.13 -17.75
CA LEU A 473 23.51 12.71 -16.91
C LEU A 473 23.22 13.72 -15.80
N THR A 474 24.24 14.10 -15.06
CA THR A 474 24.09 15.01 -13.90
C THR A 474 23.70 16.42 -14.33
N SER A 475 24.19 16.90 -15.46
CA SER A 475 23.81 18.18 -16.05
C SER A 475 22.33 18.22 -16.43
N ALA A 476 21.83 17.17 -17.07
CA ALA A 476 20.41 17.03 -17.43
C ALA A 476 19.50 16.97 -16.20
N ILE A 477 19.90 16.22 -15.16
CA ILE A 477 19.16 16.14 -13.89
C ILE A 477 19.14 17.50 -13.17
N ARG A 478 20.26 18.23 -13.15
CA ARG A 478 20.34 19.59 -12.57
C ARG A 478 19.43 20.55 -13.31
N LEU A 479 19.38 20.50 -14.64
CA LEU A 479 18.50 21.34 -15.45
C LEU A 479 17.03 21.06 -15.11
N SER A 480 16.63 19.80 -15.05
CA SER A 480 15.26 19.41 -14.66
C SER A 480 14.89 19.89 -13.25
N ARG A 481 15.78 19.71 -12.28
CA ARG A 481 15.54 20.12 -10.89
C ARG A 481 15.63 21.62 -10.63
N SER A 482 16.15 22.40 -11.57
CA SER A 482 16.19 23.86 -11.48
C SER A 482 14.84 24.55 -11.69
N GLY A 483 13.81 23.79 -12.12
CA GLY A 483 12.49 24.33 -12.46
C GLY A 483 12.41 24.96 -13.86
N LEU A 484 13.45 24.78 -14.69
CA LEU A 484 13.47 25.29 -16.07
C LEU A 484 12.95 24.24 -17.07
N ALA A 485 12.75 23.00 -16.65
CA ALA A 485 12.14 21.97 -17.47
C ALA A 485 10.61 21.98 -17.37
N ASN A 486 9.94 21.28 -18.30
CA ASN A 486 8.49 21.14 -18.28
C ASN A 486 8.03 20.30 -17.06
N GLU A 487 7.14 20.84 -16.23
CA GLU A 487 6.63 20.21 -15.01
C GLU A 487 5.78 18.96 -15.27
N ASP A 488 5.23 18.83 -16.49
CA ASP A 488 4.39 17.69 -16.89
C ASP A 488 5.18 16.47 -17.37
N LYS A 489 6.52 16.52 -17.36
CA LYS A 489 7.40 15.43 -17.81
C LYS A 489 8.13 14.77 -16.63
N PRO A 490 8.67 13.55 -16.82
CA PRO A 490 9.61 12.95 -15.87
C PRO A 490 10.80 13.86 -15.56
N VAL A 491 11.49 13.62 -14.43
CA VAL A 491 12.74 14.36 -14.07
C VAL A 491 13.77 14.25 -15.19
N GLY A 492 13.80 13.13 -15.90
CA GLY A 492 14.59 12.91 -17.08
C GLY A 492 14.34 11.54 -17.67
N SER A 493 14.40 11.46 -18.99
CA SER A 493 14.22 10.26 -19.80
C SER A 493 15.48 10.00 -20.61
N PHE A 494 16.31 9.04 -20.20
CA PHE A 494 17.64 8.81 -20.73
C PHE A 494 17.76 7.47 -21.44
N LEU A 495 18.42 7.45 -22.58
CA LEU A 495 18.85 6.22 -23.25
C LEU A 495 20.36 6.03 -23.07
N PHE A 496 20.77 5.01 -22.33
CA PHE A 496 22.16 4.62 -22.15
C PHE A 496 22.57 3.64 -23.23
N ALA A 497 23.36 4.08 -24.17
CA ALA A 497 23.84 3.28 -25.29
C ALA A 497 25.31 2.89 -25.09
N GLY A 498 25.67 1.67 -25.44
CA GLY A 498 27.07 1.21 -25.35
C GLY A 498 27.21 -0.28 -25.09
N PRO A 499 28.45 -0.79 -25.04
CA PRO A 499 28.76 -2.22 -24.87
C PRO A 499 28.19 -2.81 -23.59
N THR A 500 28.03 -4.13 -23.56
CA THR A 500 27.67 -4.86 -22.34
C THR A 500 28.79 -4.76 -21.32
N GLY A 501 28.46 -4.66 -20.02
CA GLY A 501 29.43 -4.73 -18.91
C GLY A 501 30.32 -3.50 -18.73
N VAL A 502 29.97 -2.34 -19.33
CA VAL A 502 30.72 -1.06 -19.16
C VAL A 502 30.18 -0.18 -18.01
N GLY A 503 29.15 -0.62 -17.31
CA GLY A 503 28.66 0.08 -16.12
C GLY A 503 27.30 0.80 -16.26
N LYS A 504 26.54 0.64 -17.36
CA LYS A 504 25.23 1.30 -17.57
C LYS A 504 24.27 1.07 -16.37
N THR A 505 24.03 -0.17 -16.00
CA THR A 505 23.16 -0.55 -14.88
C THR A 505 23.73 -0.08 -13.53
N GLU A 506 25.07 -0.11 -13.38
CA GLU A 506 25.73 0.33 -12.16
C GLU A 506 25.60 1.85 -11.94
N VAL A 507 25.79 2.67 -12.98
CA VAL A 507 25.55 4.13 -12.90
C VAL A 507 24.11 4.41 -12.45
N THR A 508 23.12 3.70 -13.00
CA THR A 508 21.71 3.89 -12.64
C THR A 508 21.45 3.52 -11.17
N LYS A 509 22.04 2.41 -10.72
CA LYS A 509 21.93 1.97 -9.30
C LYS A 509 22.59 2.96 -8.35
N GLN A 510 23.79 3.44 -8.69
CA GLN A 510 24.49 4.43 -7.86
C GLN A 510 23.81 5.79 -7.90
N LEU A 511 23.20 6.18 -9.03
CA LEU A 511 22.37 7.39 -9.13
C LEU A 511 21.22 7.34 -8.13
N ALA A 512 20.48 6.23 -8.09
CA ALA A 512 19.38 6.06 -7.11
C ALA A 512 19.90 6.17 -5.66
N LYS A 513 21.03 5.53 -5.36
CA LYS A 513 21.68 5.63 -4.04
C LYS A 513 22.10 7.06 -3.68
N CYS A 514 22.77 7.76 -4.61
CA CYS A 514 23.24 9.13 -4.38
C CYS A 514 22.09 10.13 -4.22
N MET A 515 20.99 9.89 -4.95
CA MET A 515 19.77 10.69 -4.82
C MET A 515 18.92 10.26 -3.62
N GLY A 516 19.24 9.13 -2.98
CA GLY A 516 18.46 8.58 -1.87
C GLY A 516 17.05 8.17 -2.26
N VAL A 517 16.84 7.66 -3.46
CA VAL A 517 15.54 7.21 -3.96
C VAL A 517 15.58 5.72 -4.30
N GLU A 518 14.40 5.11 -4.45
CA GLU A 518 14.29 3.69 -4.77
C GLU A 518 14.79 3.39 -6.19
N PHE A 519 15.44 2.23 -6.34
CA PHE A 519 15.90 1.70 -7.62
C PHE A 519 14.98 0.58 -8.08
N ILE A 520 14.25 0.81 -9.17
CA ILE A 520 13.31 -0.14 -9.77
C ILE A 520 13.88 -0.59 -11.12
N ARG A 521 14.02 -1.91 -11.31
CA ARG A 521 14.55 -2.47 -12.55
C ARG A 521 13.56 -3.44 -13.17
N PHE A 522 13.35 -3.27 -14.49
CA PHE A 522 12.65 -4.21 -15.35
C PHE A 522 13.57 -4.67 -16.45
N ASP A 523 13.73 -5.97 -16.63
CA ASP A 523 14.47 -6.57 -17.72
C ASP A 523 13.53 -6.75 -18.91
N MET A 524 13.77 -6.02 -19.98
CA MET A 524 12.88 -6.00 -21.15
C MET A 524 12.94 -7.30 -21.96
N SER A 525 13.91 -8.17 -21.71
CA SER A 525 13.93 -9.51 -22.29
C SER A 525 12.78 -10.41 -21.81
N GLU A 526 12.15 -10.08 -20.67
CA GLU A 526 10.95 -10.74 -20.17
C GLU A 526 9.67 -10.26 -20.86
N TYR A 527 9.73 -9.16 -21.61
CA TYR A 527 8.58 -8.46 -22.20
C TYR A 527 8.64 -8.42 -23.73
N VAL A 528 9.18 -9.46 -24.34
CA VAL A 528 9.28 -9.64 -25.80
C VAL A 528 7.92 -9.91 -26.43
N GLU A 529 7.05 -10.63 -25.72
CA GLU A 529 5.75 -11.03 -26.25
C GLU A 529 4.64 -10.10 -25.79
N ARG A 530 3.61 -9.92 -26.64
CA ARG A 530 2.49 -9.00 -26.38
C ARG A 530 1.75 -9.27 -25.08
N HIS A 531 1.58 -10.53 -24.71
CA HIS A 531 0.90 -10.88 -23.44
C HIS A 531 1.72 -10.49 -22.20
N ALA A 532 3.06 -10.43 -22.32
CA ALA A 532 3.91 -9.99 -21.22
C ALA A 532 3.78 -8.47 -20.97
N VAL A 533 3.45 -7.67 -22.02
CA VAL A 533 3.18 -6.23 -21.87
C VAL A 533 2.01 -5.97 -20.92
N SER A 534 0.97 -6.81 -20.96
CA SER A 534 -0.18 -6.71 -20.05
C SER A 534 0.21 -6.87 -18.57
N ARG A 535 1.32 -7.51 -18.25
CA ARG A 535 1.85 -7.59 -16.88
C ARG A 535 2.41 -6.25 -16.39
N LEU A 536 2.94 -5.41 -17.32
CA LEU A 536 3.48 -4.09 -16.93
C LEU A 536 2.39 -3.06 -16.64
N ILE A 537 1.27 -3.09 -17.39
CA ILE A 537 0.19 -2.08 -17.31
C ILE A 537 -1.15 -2.63 -16.83
N GLY A 538 -1.20 -3.91 -16.45
CA GLY A 538 -2.43 -4.61 -16.07
C GLY A 538 -3.11 -5.30 -17.27
N ALA A 539 -3.86 -6.36 -17.00
CA ALA A 539 -4.65 -7.06 -18.01
C ALA A 539 -5.94 -6.26 -18.34
N PRO A 540 -6.40 -6.26 -19.61
CA PRO A 540 -7.69 -5.65 -19.96
C PRO A 540 -8.86 -6.34 -19.25
N PRO A 541 -10.00 -5.64 -19.04
CA PRO A 541 -11.21 -6.23 -18.48
C PRO A 541 -11.64 -7.49 -19.23
N GLY A 542 -11.93 -8.57 -18.49
CA GLY A 542 -12.35 -9.86 -19.04
C GLY A 542 -11.21 -10.89 -19.23
N TYR A 543 -9.96 -10.53 -18.98
CA TYR A 543 -8.84 -11.48 -18.98
C TYR A 543 -8.49 -11.93 -17.57
N VAL A 544 -7.90 -13.15 -17.46
CA VAL A 544 -7.42 -13.69 -16.18
C VAL A 544 -6.35 -12.77 -15.60
N GLY A 545 -6.51 -12.36 -14.33
CA GLY A 545 -5.59 -11.41 -13.68
C GLY A 545 -5.95 -9.92 -13.85
N PHE A 546 -7.13 -9.57 -14.38
CA PHE A 546 -7.59 -8.19 -14.50
C PHE A 546 -7.60 -7.42 -13.17
N GLU A 547 -7.89 -8.07 -12.05
CA GLU A 547 -7.86 -7.44 -10.72
C GLU A 547 -6.44 -7.08 -10.24
N GLN A 548 -5.41 -7.65 -10.85
CA GLN A 548 -4.02 -7.32 -10.56
C GLN A 548 -3.63 -6.07 -11.36
N GLY A 549 -3.12 -5.05 -10.67
CA GLY A 549 -2.59 -3.85 -11.31
C GLY A 549 -1.34 -4.14 -12.16
N GLY A 550 -0.92 -3.18 -12.97
CA GLY A 550 0.32 -3.30 -13.74
C GLY A 550 1.56 -3.21 -12.86
N LEU A 551 2.53 -4.08 -13.06
CA LEU A 551 3.76 -4.10 -12.27
C LEU A 551 4.52 -2.76 -12.30
N LEU A 552 4.57 -2.09 -13.44
CA LEU A 552 5.23 -0.78 -13.58
C LEU A 552 4.43 0.31 -12.86
N THR A 553 3.11 0.34 -13.05
CA THR A 553 2.26 1.34 -12.41
C THR A 553 2.22 1.16 -10.89
N GLU A 554 2.10 -0.07 -10.39
CA GLU A 554 2.13 -0.35 -8.95
C GLU A 554 3.48 -0.01 -8.31
N ALA A 555 4.60 -0.33 -8.99
CA ALA A 555 5.93 -0.01 -8.48
C ALA A 555 6.14 1.51 -8.33
N VAL A 556 5.66 2.30 -9.31
CA VAL A 556 5.76 3.77 -9.29
C VAL A 556 4.75 4.40 -8.31
N ILE A 557 3.52 3.88 -8.22
CA ILE A 557 2.55 4.32 -7.20
C ILE A 557 3.13 4.10 -5.80
N LYS A 558 3.74 2.93 -5.56
CA LYS A 558 4.37 2.59 -4.29
C LYS A 558 5.60 3.47 -3.98
N ASN A 559 6.36 3.85 -5.01
CA ASN A 559 7.58 4.64 -4.90
C ASN A 559 7.55 5.79 -5.92
N PRO A 560 6.83 6.90 -5.63
CA PRO A 560 6.66 8.00 -6.57
C PRO A 560 7.96 8.74 -6.91
N HIS A 561 8.98 8.61 -6.06
CA HIS A 561 10.33 9.12 -6.29
C HIS A 561 11.26 7.93 -6.48
N ALA A 562 11.56 7.59 -7.71
CA ALA A 562 12.38 6.43 -8.05
C ALA A 562 13.26 6.70 -9.27
N VAL A 563 14.32 5.91 -9.39
CA VAL A 563 15.03 5.71 -10.65
C VAL A 563 14.54 4.40 -11.24
N VAL A 564 13.82 4.48 -12.34
CA VAL A 564 13.29 3.32 -13.06
C VAL A 564 14.24 2.98 -14.22
N LEU A 565 14.76 1.76 -14.20
CA LEU A 565 15.61 1.21 -15.23
C LEU A 565 14.84 0.18 -16.07
N LEU A 566 14.74 0.43 -17.36
CA LEU A 566 14.28 -0.53 -18.36
C LEU A 566 15.52 -1.07 -19.09
N ASP A 567 15.97 -2.26 -18.70
CA ASP A 567 17.22 -2.84 -19.19
C ASP A 567 16.99 -3.57 -20.52
N GLU A 568 17.87 -3.38 -21.52
CA GLU A 568 17.81 -3.97 -22.85
C GLU A 568 16.51 -3.66 -23.61
N ILE A 569 16.18 -2.35 -23.69
CA ILE A 569 14.90 -1.86 -24.25
C ILE A 569 14.68 -2.30 -25.72
N GLU A 570 15.73 -2.56 -26.49
CA GLU A 570 15.64 -3.05 -27.86
C GLU A 570 14.99 -4.43 -27.98
N LYS A 571 14.90 -5.20 -26.90
CA LYS A 571 14.23 -6.51 -26.86
C LYS A 571 12.74 -6.41 -26.59
N ALA A 572 12.26 -5.26 -26.12
CA ALA A 572 10.88 -5.06 -25.73
C ALA A 572 9.92 -5.15 -26.93
N HIS A 573 8.70 -5.62 -26.68
CA HIS A 573 7.62 -5.55 -27.66
C HIS A 573 7.31 -4.09 -28.03
N SER A 574 6.90 -3.85 -29.29
CA SER A 574 6.61 -2.50 -29.82
C SER A 574 5.59 -1.71 -29.00
N ASP A 575 4.62 -2.37 -28.38
CA ASP A 575 3.60 -1.71 -27.57
C ASP A 575 4.20 -1.01 -26.33
N ILE A 576 5.35 -1.45 -25.82
CA ILE A 576 6.05 -0.81 -24.70
C ILE A 576 6.54 0.59 -25.10
N TYR A 577 7.00 0.77 -26.31
CA TYR A 577 7.41 2.09 -26.79
C TYR A 577 6.24 3.08 -26.77
N ASN A 578 5.02 2.64 -27.13
CA ASN A 578 3.83 3.48 -27.09
C ASN A 578 3.47 3.91 -25.66
N ILE A 579 3.65 3.00 -24.69
CA ILE A 579 3.45 3.29 -23.27
C ILE A 579 4.49 4.32 -22.80
N LEU A 580 5.74 4.13 -23.18
CA LEU A 580 6.82 5.05 -22.80
C LEU A 580 6.66 6.43 -23.43
N LEU A 581 6.14 6.53 -24.66
CA LEU A 581 5.81 7.82 -25.29
C LEU A 581 4.79 8.59 -24.42
N GLN A 582 3.75 7.93 -23.93
CA GLN A 582 2.77 8.56 -23.03
C GLN A 582 3.42 9.04 -21.74
N VAL A 583 4.30 8.22 -21.13
CA VAL A 583 5.03 8.58 -19.91
C VAL A 583 5.93 9.79 -20.14
N MET A 584 6.69 9.81 -21.23
CA MET A 584 7.63 10.89 -21.55
C MET A 584 6.95 12.20 -21.93
N ASP A 585 5.73 12.15 -22.50
CA ASP A 585 4.99 13.36 -22.90
C ASP A 585 4.16 13.96 -21.76
N HIS A 586 3.51 13.11 -20.96
CA HIS A 586 2.52 13.54 -19.98
C HIS A 586 2.93 13.26 -18.52
N GLY A 587 4.07 12.63 -18.30
CA GLY A 587 4.54 12.29 -16.95
C GLY A 587 3.59 11.39 -16.17
N THR A 588 2.63 10.75 -16.82
CA THR A 588 1.60 9.92 -16.16
C THR A 588 1.24 8.71 -17.01
N LEU A 589 0.95 7.62 -16.35
CA LEU A 589 0.49 6.39 -16.99
C LEU A 589 -0.76 5.89 -16.28
N THR A 590 -1.83 5.63 -17.02
CA THR A 590 -3.05 5.03 -16.48
C THR A 590 -3.04 3.55 -16.82
N ASP A 591 -3.18 2.70 -15.81
CA ASP A 591 -3.31 1.26 -16.02
C ASP A 591 -4.70 0.87 -16.53
N ASN A 592 -4.86 -0.39 -16.91
CA ASN A 592 -6.14 -0.90 -17.41
C ASN A 592 -7.25 -0.93 -16.33
N ASN A 593 -6.90 -0.78 -15.05
CA ASN A 593 -7.83 -0.66 -13.93
C ASN A 593 -8.23 0.79 -13.64
N GLY A 594 -7.74 1.75 -14.43
CA GLY A 594 -7.99 3.17 -14.25
C GLY A 594 -7.12 3.85 -13.18
N ARG A 595 -6.14 3.14 -12.57
CA ARG A 595 -5.20 3.74 -11.62
C ARG A 595 -4.17 4.56 -12.38
N LYS A 596 -3.93 5.78 -11.90
CA LYS A 596 -2.99 6.71 -12.52
C LYS A 596 -1.68 6.73 -11.74
N ALA A 597 -0.58 6.30 -12.36
CA ALA A 597 0.77 6.42 -11.83
C ALA A 597 1.42 7.73 -12.29
N ASP A 598 2.06 8.44 -11.36
CA ASP A 598 2.72 9.73 -11.60
C ASP A 598 4.23 9.54 -11.76
N PHE A 599 4.73 9.78 -12.95
CA PHE A 599 6.16 9.68 -13.31
C PHE A 599 6.90 11.02 -13.27
N ARG A 600 6.25 12.14 -12.97
CA ARG A 600 6.86 13.49 -13.00
C ARG A 600 8.04 13.64 -12.03
N LYS A 601 8.16 12.75 -11.05
CA LYS A 601 9.26 12.73 -10.08
C LYS A 601 10.19 11.53 -10.25
N VAL A 602 10.00 10.77 -11.33
CA VAL A 602 10.79 9.59 -11.68
C VAL A 602 11.91 9.99 -12.64
N VAL A 603 13.08 9.40 -12.46
CA VAL A 603 14.15 9.39 -13.48
C VAL A 603 14.00 8.09 -14.26
N LEU A 604 13.67 8.20 -15.54
CA LEU A 604 13.51 7.07 -16.45
C LEU A 604 14.82 6.81 -17.20
N VAL A 605 15.40 5.65 -17.00
CA VAL A 605 16.62 5.21 -17.68
C VAL A 605 16.32 3.96 -18.50
N MET A 606 16.70 3.97 -19.75
CA MET A 606 16.62 2.82 -20.66
C MET A 606 18.02 2.45 -21.08
N THR A 607 18.36 1.17 -21.14
CA THR A 607 19.66 0.73 -21.66
C THR A 607 19.49 0.03 -22.99
N THR A 608 20.48 0.19 -23.86
CA THR A 608 20.56 -0.53 -25.13
C THR A 608 21.99 -0.95 -25.45
N ASN A 609 22.10 -2.06 -26.13
CA ASN A 609 23.36 -2.55 -26.71
C ASN A 609 23.38 -2.33 -28.24
N ALA A 610 22.37 -1.67 -28.82
CA ALA A 610 22.35 -1.32 -30.24
C ALA A 610 23.50 -0.38 -30.58
N GLY A 611 24.09 -0.54 -31.76
CA GLY A 611 25.22 0.26 -32.23
C GLY A 611 26.60 -0.25 -31.82
N VAL A 612 26.70 -1.26 -30.94
CA VAL A 612 27.99 -1.78 -30.43
C VAL A 612 28.76 -2.58 -31.47
N GLN A 613 28.08 -3.34 -32.34
CA GLN A 613 28.73 -4.23 -33.31
C GLN A 613 29.50 -3.44 -34.37
N GLU A 614 29.13 -2.23 -34.67
CA GLU A 614 29.79 -1.40 -35.67
C GLU A 614 31.00 -0.63 -35.13
N THR A 615 30.98 -0.28 -33.82
CA THR A 615 32.14 0.33 -33.15
C THR A 615 33.32 -0.64 -32.99
N VAL A 616 33.09 -1.94 -33.09
CA VAL A 616 34.13 -2.99 -32.96
C VAL A 616 34.71 -3.39 -34.32
N ARG A 617 34.07 -3.03 -35.45
CA ARG A 617 34.61 -3.29 -36.76
C ARG A 617 35.90 -2.48 -36.97
N LYS A 618 37.03 -3.17 -37.02
CA LYS A 618 38.32 -2.54 -37.35
C LYS A 618 38.20 -1.85 -38.73
N SER A 619 38.43 -0.56 -38.73
CA SER A 619 38.63 0.18 -39.97
C SER A 619 39.73 -0.51 -40.78
N ILE A 620 39.41 -0.93 -42.01
CA ILE A 620 40.41 -1.38 -43.00
C ILE A 620 40.98 -0.10 -43.62
N GLY A 621 41.96 0.53 -42.92
CA GLY A 621 42.62 1.75 -43.38
C GLY A 621 43.41 2.44 -42.27
N PHE A 622 44.36 3.32 -42.66
CA PHE A 622 45.32 4.02 -41.79
C PHE A 622 44.74 5.29 -41.10
N THR A 623 43.43 5.51 -41.13
CA THR A 623 42.78 6.68 -40.49
C THR A 623 41.82 6.20 -39.42
N GLU A 624 41.94 6.73 -38.20
CA GLU A 624 40.93 6.63 -37.13
C GLU A 624 39.67 7.34 -37.63
N GLN A 625 38.69 6.58 -38.08
CA GLN A 625 37.34 7.11 -38.38
C GLN A 625 36.56 7.18 -37.09
N ASP A 626 35.94 8.32 -36.86
CA ASP A 626 34.98 8.56 -35.77
C ASP A 626 33.71 7.73 -36.02
N HIS A 627 33.64 6.55 -35.38
CA HIS A 627 32.52 5.61 -35.51
C HIS A 627 31.24 6.04 -34.77
N SER A 628 31.19 7.24 -34.22
CA SER A 628 30.00 7.78 -33.53
C SER A 628 28.80 7.91 -34.48
N HIS A 629 29.06 8.23 -35.75
CA HIS A 629 28.01 8.30 -36.78
C HIS A 629 27.42 6.93 -37.11
N ASP A 630 28.20 5.86 -37.09
CA ASP A 630 27.75 4.50 -37.42
C ASP A 630 26.89 3.94 -36.29
N ALA A 631 27.29 4.17 -35.04
CA ALA A 631 26.52 3.78 -33.84
C ALA A 631 25.15 4.50 -33.77
N MET A 632 25.13 5.80 -34.16
CA MET A 632 23.87 6.54 -34.22
C MET A 632 22.95 6.03 -35.32
N SER A 633 23.52 5.56 -36.46
CA SER A 633 22.76 4.95 -37.54
C SER A 633 21.99 3.69 -37.10
N GLU A 634 22.60 2.86 -36.26
CA GLU A 634 21.94 1.68 -35.69
C GLU A 634 20.80 2.05 -34.70
N ILE A 635 21.03 3.02 -33.81
CA ILE A 635 19.98 3.57 -32.96
C ILE A 635 18.81 4.10 -33.80
N ASN A 636 19.11 4.76 -34.93
CA ASN A 636 18.10 5.27 -35.84
C ASN A 636 17.28 4.17 -36.53
N LYS A 637 17.83 2.98 -36.70
CA LYS A 637 17.11 1.81 -37.24
C LYS A 637 16.22 1.13 -36.21
N VAL A 638 16.67 1.07 -34.95
CA VAL A 638 15.96 0.38 -33.87
C VAL A 638 14.84 1.22 -33.28
N PHE A 639 15.09 2.52 -33.07
CA PHE A 639 14.17 3.43 -32.42
C PHE A 639 13.56 4.44 -33.39
N SER A 640 12.24 4.57 -33.37
CA SER A 640 11.53 5.53 -34.20
C SER A 640 11.97 6.97 -33.92
N PRO A 641 11.90 7.87 -34.93
CA PRO A 641 12.20 9.29 -34.72
C PRO A 641 11.36 9.91 -33.61
N GLU A 642 10.11 9.49 -33.50
CA GLU A 642 9.19 9.95 -32.47
C GLU A 642 9.68 9.62 -31.06
N PHE A 643 10.12 8.38 -30.84
CA PHE A 643 10.65 7.94 -29.54
C PHE A 643 11.93 8.71 -29.16
N ARG A 644 12.86 8.85 -30.13
CA ARG A 644 14.14 9.54 -29.90
C ARG A 644 13.98 11.03 -29.57
N ASN A 645 13.02 11.71 -30.19
CA ASN A 645 12.75 13.12 -29.94
C ASN A 645 12.14 13.41 -28.57
N ARG A 646 11.69 12.40 -27.86
CA ARG A 646 11.15 12.53 -26.49
C ARG A 646 12.16 12.22 -25.40
N LEU A 647 13.32 11.67 -25.78
CA LEU A 647 14.43 11.49 -24.86
C LEU A 647 15.09 12.84 -24.54
N ASP A 648 15.39 13.07 -23.28
CA ASP A 648 16.15 14.25 -22.87
C ASP A 648 17.61 14.14 -23.31
N ASN A 649 18.19 12.91 -23.29
CA ASN A 649 19.53 12.69 -23.80
C ASN A 649 19.77 11.21 -24.13
N ILE A 650 20.64 10.98 -25.14
CA ILE A 650 21.24 9.67 -25.45
C ILE A 650 22.67 9.72 -24.93
N ILE A 651 22.95 8.94 -23.88
CA ILE A 651 24.23 8.96 -23.18
C ILE A 651 25.06 7.75 -23.61
N TRP A 652 26.24 8.01 -24.15
CA TRP A 652 27.14 6.98 -24.66
C TRP A 652 28.06 6.49 -23.57
N PHE A 653 28.21 5.18 -23.48
CA PHE A 653 29.16 4.48 -22.59
C PHE A 653 30.26 3.86 -23.43
N ASN A 654 31.49 4.20 -23.12
CA ASN A 654 32.67 3.73 -23.83
C ASN A 654 33.19 2.40 -23.28
N HIS A 655 34.01 1.71 -24.08
CA HIS A 655 34.76 0.56 -23.59
C HIS A 655 35.68 0.97 -22.43
N LEU A 656 35.89 0.04 -21.49
CA LEU A 656 36.77 0.28 -20.35
C LEU A 656 38.22 0.07 -20.78
N GLU A 657 39.08 1.04 -20.51
CA GLU A 657 40.53 0.94 -20.69
C GLU A 657 41.15 0.06 -19.59
N LYS A 658 42.34 -0.48 -19.84
CA LYS A 658 43.03 -1.41 -18.92
C LYS A 658 43.21 -0.83 -17.52
N GLU A 659 43.52 0.45 -17.43
CA GLU A 659 43.71 1.17 -16.15
C GLU A 659 42.40 1.22 -15.34
N ILE A 660 41.28 1.43 -16.03
CA ILE A 660 39.95 1.45 -15.42
C ILE A 660 39.53 0.05 -14.94
N ILE A 661 39.87 -0.99 -15.72
CA ILE A 661 39.58 -2.37 -15.32
C ILE A 661 40.31 -2.71 -14.00
N LEU A 662 41.52 -2.25 -13.83
CA LEU A 662 42.27 -2.40 -12.57
C LEU A 662 41.57 -1.71 -11.41
N GLN A 663 41.01 -0.52 -11.60
CA GLN A 663 40.22 0.16 -10.57
C GLN A 663 38.93 -0.59 -10.25
N VAL A 664 38.30 -1.24 -11.24
CA VAL A 664 37.12 -2.09 -11.01
C VAL A 664 37.51 -3.31 -10.17
N VAL A 665 38.67 -3.94 -10.40
CA VAL A 665 39.19 -5.02 -9.54
C VAL A 665 39.37 -4.51 -8.11
N ASP A 666 40.00 -3.34 -7.92
CA ASP A 666 40.17 -2.74 -6.60
C ASP A 666 38.87 -2.52 -5.87
N LYS A 667 37.84 -2.02 -6.55
CA LYS A 667 36.49 -1.86 -5.96
C LYS A 667 35.96 -3.19 -5.41
N PHE A 668 36.04 -4.27 -6.21
CA PHE A 668 35.57 -5.59 -5.75
C PHE A 668 36.39 -6.14 -4.60
N ILE A 669 37.70 -5.86 -4.58
CA ILE A 669 38.59 -6.27 -3.46
C ILE A 669 38.25 -5.51 -2.18
N VAL A 670 37.98 -4.20 -2.26
CA VAL A 670 37.53 -3.39 -1.13
C VAL A 670 36.18 -3.90 -0.59
N GLU A 671 35.24 -4.25 -1.50
CA GLU A 671 33.95 -4.85 -1.11
C GLU A 671 34.13 -6.23 -0.43
N LEU A 672 35.07 -7.02 -0.91
CA LEU A 672 35.43 -8.30 -0.30
C LEU A 672 36.11 -8.09 1.07
N GLN A 673 37.06 -7.16 1.19
CA GLN A 673 37.71 -6.82 2.45
C GLN A 673 36.68 -6.42 3.52
N ALA A 674 35.71 -5.58 3.18
CA ALA A 674 34.62 -5.18 4.11
C ALA A 674 33.76 -6.37 4.59
N GLN A 675 33.71 -7.47 3.82
CA GLN A 675 33.07 -8.72 4.27
C GLN A 675 33.99 -9.52 5.20
N LEU A 676 35.30 -9.54 4.89
CA LEU A 676 36.34 -10.23 5.64
C LEU A 676 36.67 -9.56 7.00
N ASP A 677 36.54 -8.24 7.08
CA ASP A 677 36.73 -7.47 8.33
C ASP A 677 35.80 -7.97 9.45
N LYS A 678 34.60 -8.40 9.10
CA LYS A 678 33.62 -9.00 10.05
C LYS A 678 34.09 -10.34 10.62
N LYS A 679 35.11 -10.95 9.99
CA LYS A 679 35.74 -12.22 10.38
C LYS A 679 37.16 -12.03 10.87
N SER A 680 37.60 -10.78 11.07
CA SER A 680 38.96 -10.43 11.48
C SER A 680 40.01 -10.97 10.51
N VAL A 681 39.72 -10.99 9.21
CA VAL A 681 40.66 -11.45 8.17
C VAL A 681 41.08 -10.26 7.30
N ASN A 682 42.39 -10.06 7.17
CA ASN A 682 42.99 -9.04 6.32
C ASN A 682 43.44 -9.66 4.99
N LEU A 683 43.06 -9.03 3.85
CA LEU A 683 43.38 -9.49 2.49
C LEU A 683 44.41 -8.56 1.84
N GLU A 684 45.56 -9.07 1.49
CA GLU A 684 46.57 -8.37 0.72
C GLU A 684 46.67 -8.94 -0.70
N LEU A 685 46.56 -8.08 -1.71
CA LEU A 685 46.65 -8.46 -3.12
C LEU A 685 47.96 -7.94 -3.74
N THR A 686 48.77 -8.83 -4.32
CA THR A 686 49.96 -8.40 -5.06
C THR A 686 49.57 -7.76 -6.42
N SER A 687 50.40 -6.84 -6.94
CA SER A 687 50.17 -6.19 -8.23
C SER A 687 49.98 -7.20 -9.38
N LYS A 688 50.74 -8.31 -9.35
CA LYS A 688 50.59 -9.38 -10.36
C LYS A 688 49.26 -10.12 -10.26
N ALA A 689 48.76 -10.32 -9.04
CA ALA A 689 47.43 -10.95 -8.83
C ALA A 689 46.32 -10.03 -9.29
N ARG A 690 46.44 -8.73 -9.06
CA ARG A 690 45.53 -7.70 -9.52
C ARG A 690 45.45 -7.67 -11.05
N GLU A 691 46.59 -7.66 -11.74
CA GLU A 691 46.63 -7.70 -13.23
C GLU A 691 46.05 -9.00 -13.78
N TRP A 692 46.34 -10.13 -13.15
CA TRP A 692 45.82 -11.43 -13.54
C TRP A 692 44.29 -11.49 -13.42
N LEU A 693 43.73 -10.96 -12.32
CA LEU A 693 42.28 -10.85 -12.14
C LEU A 693 41.66 -9.93 -13.19
N ALA A 694 42.32 -8.81 -13.52
CA ALA A 694 41.86 -7.89 -14.54
C ALA A 694 41.81 -8.55 -15.93
N ASP A 695 42.88 -9.25 -16.30
CA ASP A 695 42.98 -9.93 -17.59
C ASP A 695 41.98 -11.10 -17.71
N LYS A 696 41.71 -11.84 -16.62
CA LYS A 696 40.76 -12.95 -16.60
C LYS A 696 39.33 -12.51 -16.45
N GLY A 697 39.09 -11.41 -15.76
CA GLY A 697 37.75 -10.87 -15.44
C GLY A 697 37.19 -9.93 -16.52
N TYR A 698 37.97 -9.57 -17.52
CA TYR A 698 37.55 -8.71 -18.61
C TYR A 698 37.48 -9.48 -19.94
N ASP A 699 36.35 -9.34 -20.62
CA ASP A 699 36.13 -9.86 -21.97
C ASP A 699 35.71 -8.72 -22.91
N LYS A 700 36.25 -8.67 -24.13
CA LYS A 700 35.95 -7.58 -25.09
C LYS A 700 34.48 -7.49 -25.47
N ALA A 701 33.73 -8.61 -25.48
CA ALA A 701 32.33 -8.66 -25.82
C ALA A 701 31.41 -8.46 -24.59
N MET A 702 31.87 -8.93 -23.42
CA MET A 702 31.05 -8.93 -22.18
C MET A 702 31.50 -7.84 -21.18
N GLY A 703 32.55 -7.08 -21.49
CA GLY A 703 33.11 -6.04 -20.61
C GLY A 703 33.59 -6.62 -19.27
N ALA A 704 33.38 -5.92 -18.20
CA ALA A 704 33.71 -6.34 -16.83
C ALA A 704 32.65 -7.26 -16.17
N ARG A 705 31.61 -7.71 -16.91
CA ARG A 705 30.55 -8.59 -16.37
C ARG A 705 31.07 -9.89 -15.78
N PRO A 706 32.12 -10.56 -16.35
CA PRO A 706 32.69 -11.77 -15.77
C PRO A 706 33.47 -11.55 -14.47
N MET A 707 33.90 -10.31 -14.16
CA MET A 707 34.78 -9.98 -13.02
C MET A 707 34.22 -10.48 -11.69
N ALA A 708 32.95 -10.23 -11.42
CA ALA A 708 32.30 -10.68 -10.18
C ALA A 708 32.38 -12.21 -10.02
N ARG A 709 32.21 -12.96 -11.12
CA ARG A 709 32.28 -14.42 -11.13
C ARG A 709 33.72 -14.90 -10.92
N VAL A 710 34.69 -14.27 -11.58
CA VAL A 710 36.10 -14.59 -11.40
C VAL A 710 36.53 -14.37 -9.94
N ILE A 711 36.15 -13.26 -9.35
CA ILE A 711 36.41 -12.99 -7.93
C ILE A 711 35.75 -14.01 -7.02
N GLN A 712 34.50 -14.40 -7.35
CA GLN A 712 33.78 -15.41 -6.58
C GLN A 712 34.50 -16.77 -6.65
N ASP A 713 34.87 -17.19 -7.84
CA ASP A 713 35.45 -18.53 -8.06
C ASP A 713 36.91 -18.61 -7.59
N GLU A 714 37.70 -17.57 -7.87
CA GLU A 714 39.15 -17.59 -7.62
C GLU A 714 39.57 -17.07 -6.24
N LEU A 715 38.73 -16.21 -5.60
CA LEU A 715 39.04 -15.63 -4.29
C LEU A 715 38.04 -16.07 -3.23
N LYS A 716 36.74 -15.81 -3.42
CA LYS A 716 35.74 -16.02 -2.35
C LYS A 716 35.61 -17.50 -1.95
N LYS A 717 35.55 -18.41 -2.92
CA LYS A 717 35.40 -19.86 -2.63
C LYS A 717 36.60 -20.43 -1.85
N PRO A 718 37.89 -20.21 -2.26
CA PRO A 718 39.03 -20.65 -1.48
C PRO A 718 39.08 -20.03 -0.08
N LEU A 719 38.84 -18.71 0.03
CA LEU A 719 38.83 -18.01 1.31
C LEU A 719 37.72 -18.53 2.25
N ALA A 720 36.51 -18.84 1.70
CA ALA A 720 35.44 -19.42 2.49
C ALA A 720 35.82 -20.75 3.12
N ASN A 721 36.53 -21.61 2.37
CA ASN A 721 37.03 -22.88 2.92
C ASN A 721 38.11 -22.66 4.01
N ALA A 722 39.02 -21.70 3.80
CA ALA A 722 40.06 -21.38 4.81
C ALA A 722 39.46 -20.79 6.10
N ILE A 723 38.39 -19.97 5.98
CA ILE A 723 37.68 -19.38 7.11
C ILE A 723 36.82 -20.40 7.87
N LEU A 724 36.19 -21.35 7.16
CA LEU A 724 35.29 -22.32 7.78
C LEU A 724 36.00 -23.53 8.36
N PHE A 725 37.07 -23.99 7.70
CA PHE A 725 37.69 -25.28 7.98
C PHE A 725 39.24 -25.26 8.03
N GLY A 726 39.84 -24.09 7.80
CA GLY A 726 41.28 -23.97 7.63
C GLY A 726 41.92 -22.90 8.52
N GLU A 727 43.02 -22.35 8.03
CA GLU A 727 44.00 -21.53 8.75
C GLU A 727 43.47 -20.14 9.18
N LEU A 728 42.31 -19.69 8.64
CA LEU A 728 41.68 -18.41 8.94
C LEU A 728 40.45 -18.54 9.85
N ALA A 729 40.23 -19.67 10.50
CA ALA A 729 39.08 -19.90 11.36
C ALA A 729 39.01 -18.92 12.53
N ASP A 730 40.16 -18.56 13.09
CA ASP A 730 40.31 -17.62 14.22
C ASP A 730 40.72 -16.19 13.75
N GLY A 731 40.62 -15.91 12.45
CA GLY A 731 41.14 -14.68 11.85
C GLY A 731 42.58 -14.78 11.40
N GLY A 732 43.16 -13.70 10.86
CA GLY A 732 44.55 -13.65 10.39
C GLY A 732 44.70 -12.77 9.15
N SER A 733 45.88 -12.89 8.48
CA SER A 733 46.09 -12.22 7.20
C SER A 733 46.33 -13.23 6.07
N VAL A 734 45.88 -12.86 4.87
CA VAL A 734 46.06 -13.65 3.65
C VAL A 734 46.67 -12.81 2.56
N LYS A 735 47.79 -13.25 2.02
CA LYS A 735 48.46 -12.63 0.89
C LYS A 735 48.18 -13.41 -0.39
N VAL A 736 47.55 -12.74 -1.36
CA VAL A 736 47.21 -13.34 -2.63
C VAL A 736 48.27 -13.00 -3.66
N SER A 737 48.89 -14.04 -4.20
CA SER A 737 49.97 -13.96 -5.20
C SER A 737 49.60 -14.79 -6.47
N VAL A 738 50.41 -14.70 -7.52
CA VAL A 738 50.26 -15.53 -8.73
C VAL A 738 51.52 -16.37 -8.90
N LYS A 739 51.35 -17.70 -8.93
CA LYS A 739 52.39 -18.69 -9.27
C LYS A 739 51.85 -19.58 -10.39
N ASP A 740 52.62 -19.84 -11.42
CA ASP A 740 52.27 -20.71 -12.55
C ASP A 740 50.91 -20.35 -13.22
N LYS A 741 50.64 -19.06 -13.38
CA LYS A 741 49.37 -18.52 -13.93
C LYS A 741 48.11 -18.90 -13.13
N LYS A 742 48.27 -19.23 -11.85
CA LYS A 742 47.16 -19.51 -10.90
C LYS A 742 47.28 -18.62 -9.68
N ILE A 743 46.18 -18.33 -9.05
CA ILE A 743 46.11 -17.65 -7.76
C ILE A 743 46.66 -18.60 -6.68
N HIS A 744 47.53 -18.07 -5.83
CA HIS A 744 48.13 -18.75 -4.68
C HIS A 744 47.85 -17.92 -3.45
N PHE A 745 47.46 -18.59 -2.35
CA PHE A 745 47.17 -17.99 -1.05
C PHE A 745 48.28 -18.32 -0.08
N ASP A 746 48.91 -17.32 0.51
CA ASP A 746 49.86 -17.44 1.59
C ASP A 746 49.13 -16.94 2.85
N PHE A 747 48.87 -17.84 3.82
CA PHE A 747 48.13 -17.55 5.04
C PHE A 747 49.11 -17.27 6.19
N GLU A 748 48.84 -16.19 6.95
CA GLU A 748 49.56 -15.86 8.18
C GLU A 748 48.50 -15.83 9.31
N THR A 749 48.65 -16.78 10.24
CA THR A 749 47.74 -16.88 11.41
C THR A 749 48.13 -15.82 12.45
N SER A 750 47.15 -15.31 13.20
CA SER A 750 47.35 -14.29 14.24
C SER A 750 48.24 -14.72 15.42
N LEU A 751 48.69 -15.98 15.44
CA LEU A 751 49.57 -16.53 16.45
C LEU A 751 51.09 -16.24 16.21
N GLU A 752 51.50 -15.76 15.02
CA GLU A 752 52.90 -15.44 14.72
C GLU A 752 53.28 -13.97 14.95
N THR A 753 52.34 -13.13 15.38
CA THR A 753 52.57 -11.68 15.65
C THR A 753 52.47 -11.27 17.12
N ALA A 754 52.64 -12.22 18.07
CA ALA A 754 52.68 -11.94 19.52
C ALA A 754 54.11 -12.02 20.07
#